data_66bac192b3662842b04195a6c38705cd
#
_entry.id   66bac192b3662842b04195a6c38705cd
#
_cell.length_a   1.000
_cell.length_b   1.000
_cell.length_c   1.000
_cell.angle_alpha   90.00
_cell.angle_beta   90.00
_cell.angle_gamma   90.00
#
_symmetry.space_group_name_H-M   'P 1'
#
loop_
_entity.id
_entity.type
_entity.pdbx_description
1 polymer ?
#
loop_
_entity_poly.entity_id
_entity_poly.type
_entity_poly.pdbx_seq_one_letter_code
_entity_poly.pdbx_strand_id
1 'polypeptide(L)'
;MKNIYVLLFLTVFVLQKDTYAEDTLQIIAHEKTQMVWHRNYDQKVFFPTEGSQYRKIYMYFTLGCADGGCSGWDYDVLTQLMYNTGAIDSSVSKLDTISESPLVVDTTWNVYDVLEPYELGRLITPYGTYMDFRKYPNGTQGYDSSWKHTFRYDVTDYAPLLKDSVIIRAKYNGWSDGFSADIRFEFIEGKPQRPVIAIKNLYTKGGGYQNSTQFENDIIPAKVMNIPLHTTSAQAKVLITGHGNNSGSNCGEFCDKDYYFKVNGEPQFLHRMWRQDCGAVPVRPQGGTYLYSRANWCPGDKVHEQRWELTPFLQGDSIELDLDIEAYSNQSGGGGSSHNISSTVFFYGPDNYNFDAEINTIMAPSTFSEFINYNPSCGEVIIVIKNNAHAPLTSSKIVYGLQGGKMRTETWTGNLGFEEMDTVFLPPAYWDGVSAGTNQFIARLLTPNKRYQDENTTNDQFVSKFELAPRWEPFRIMFSANGMPQENALTITNEKGEVVWEKSDFEANKTYIEDVSLPNGCYELLLTDANEDGLDWWVYRQTGQTNRTNGAFRILKQGGGVYAITSDFGREFRTNFVVGQMDVPEAPLEASSDFEIYPNPSFGKLNILIPGFDEGFASIEINDLLGKQIKTITSIPTDLEHITAIDISDLSNNMYIVKVSVGSRSFTQKVLKSGIN
;
A
#
# COMPACT_ATOMS: atom_id res chain seq x y z
N MET A 1 7.56 -26.93 63.62
CA MET A 1 6.72 -25.95 62.91
C MET A 1 7.68 -25.06 62.10
N LYS A 2 7.83 -25.32 60.83
CA LYS A 2 8.63 -24.49 59.91
C LYS A 2 7.65 -23.74 59.03
N ASN A 3 7.63 -22.44 59.13
CA ASN A 3 6.83 -21.55 58.29
C ASN A 3 7.58 -21.40 56.94
N ILE A 4 6.93 -21.81 55.86
CA ILE A 4 7.37 -21.57 54.48
C ILE A 4 6.62 -20.31 54.03
N TYR A 5 7.36 -19.23 53.84
CA TYR A 5 6.87 -18.02 53.14
C TYR A 5 7.01 -18.25 51.63
N VAL A 6 5.86 -18.37 50.96
CA VAL A 6 5.81 -18.34 49.49
C VAL A 6 5.82 -16.88 49.07
N LEU A 7 6.94 -16.44 48.43
CA LEU A 7 7.04 -15.12 47.82
C LEU A 7 6.37 -15.21 46.42
N LEU A 8 5.22 -14.60 46.29
CA LEU A 8 4.56 -14.40 44.99
C LEU A 8 5.27 -13.26 44.25
N PHE A 9 6.06 -13.60 43.24
CA PHE A 9 6.56 -12.61 42.27
C PHE A 9 5.40 -12.21 41.34
N LEU A 10 4.85 -11.04 41.56
CA LEU A 10 3.98 -10.37 40.58
C LEU A 10 4.89 -9.78 39.50
N THR A 11 5.02 -10.47 38.37
CA THR A 11 5.58 -9.90 37.15
C THR A 11 4.56 -8.92 36.58
N VAL A 12 4.77 -7.65 36.83
CA VAL A 12 4.07 -6.57 36.12
C VAL A 12 4.62 -6.54 34.72
N PHE A 13 3.87 -7.10 33.76
CA PHE A 13 4.08 -6.81 32.34
C PHE A 13 3.71 -5.34 32.14
N VAL A 14 4.73 -4.48 32.08
CA VAL A 14 4.58 -3.15 31.52
C VAL A 14 4.41 -3.37 30.01
N LEU A 15 3.17 -3.41 29.55
CA LEU A 15 2.84 -3.23 28.13
C LEU A 15 3.36 -1.82 27.78
N GLN A 16 4.48 -1.75 27.07
CA GLN A 16 4.91 -0.57 26.38
C GLN A 16 3.79 -0.25 25.36
N LYS A 17 2.91 0.68 25.70
CA LYS A 17 2.00 1.30 24.75
C LYS A 17 2.90 2.06 23.77
N ASP A 18 3.12 1.48 22.60
CA ASP A 18 3.60 2.26 21.47
C ASP A 18 2.60 3.41 21.29
N THR A 19 3.06 4.62 21.49
CA THR A 19 2.24 5.83 21.32
C THR A 19 2.03 6.03 19.82
N TYR A 20 1.07 5.30 19.26
CA TYR A 20 0.47 5.68 17.99
C TYR A 20 -0.44 6.90 18.27
N ALA A 21 -0.31 7.91 17.42
CA ALA A 21 -1.05 9.18 17.58
C ALA A 21 -2.56 9.08 17.32
N GLU A 22 -3.09 7.88 17.07
CA GLU A 22 -4.50 7.60 16.81
C GLU A 22 -4.88 6.26 17.48
N ASP A 23 -6.13 6.16 17.95
CA ASP A 23 -6.66 4.91 18.47
C ASP A 23 -6.79 3.91 17.32
N THR A 24 -5.77 3.07 17.17
CA THR A 24 -5.67 2.06 16.14
C THR A 24 -5.87 0.69 16.77
N LEU A 25 -6.85 -0.07 16.29
CA LEU A 25 -7.10 -1.44 16.70
C LEU A 25 -6.51 -2.42 15.68
N GLN A 26 -5.68 -3.36 16.16
CA GLN A 26 -5.14 -4.44 15.33
C GLN A 26 -5.82 -5.76 15.64
N ILE A 27 -6.19 -6.51 14.58
CA ILE A 27 -6.83 -7.83 14.67
C ILE A 27 -6.08 -8.80 13.76
N ILE A 28 -5.62 -9.92 14.35
CA ILE A 28 -4.95 -10.99 13.62
C ILE A 28 -6.01 -11.99 13.14
N ALA A 29 -6.04 -12.22 11.83
CA ALA A 29 -6.94 -13.19 11.20
C ALA A 29 -6.23 -14.52 10.89
N HIS A 30 -5.01 -14.48 10.40
CA HIS A 30 -4.19 -15.65 10.15
C HIS A 30 -2.80 -15.45 10.73
N GLU A 31 -2.24 -16.48 11.35
CA GLU A 31 -0.87 -16.50 11.86
C GLU A 31 -0.16 -17.73 11.32
N LYS A 32 0.88 -17.54 10.49
CA LYS A 32 1.68 -18.59 9.83
C LYS A 32 0.86 -19.74 9.26
N THR A 33 -0.29 -19.41 8.66
CA THR A 33 -1.14 -20.42 8.04
C THR A 33 -0.41 -21.07 6.87
N GLN A 34 -0.12 -22.36 6.97
CA GLN A 34 0.63 -23.12 5.96
C GLN A 34 -0.25 -23.41 4.75
N MET A 35 0.02 -22.75 3.62
CA MET A 35 -0.70 -22.92 2.37
C MET A 35 0.05 -23.96 1.51
N VAL A 36 -0.28 -25.23 1.72
CA VAL A 36 0.47 -26.37 1.18
C VAL A 36 -0.21 -27.08 0.01
N TRP A 37 -1.47 -26.77 -0.27
CA TRP A 37 -2.23 -27.38 -1.36
C TRP A 37 -3.46 -26.57 -1.71
N HIS A 38 -3.94 -26.71 -2.93
CA HIS A 38 -5.17 -26.10 -3.47
C HIS A 38 -6.37 -26.33 -2.54
N ARG A 39 -6.68 -25.34 -1.70
CA ARG A 39 -7.84 -25.38 -0.80
C ARG A 39 -8.10 -24.02 -0.13
N ASN A 40 -9.19 -24.01 0.62
CA ASN A 40 -9.57 -22.89 1.49
C ASN A 40 -8.99 -23.10 2.90
N TYR A 41 -8.39 -22.05 3.45
CA TYR A 41 -7.92 -21.99 4.83
C TYR A 41 -8.77 -20.96 5.55
N ASP A 42 -9.72 -21.43 6.35
CA ASP A 42 -10.72 -20.62 7.01
C ASP A 42 -10.34 -20.36 8.46
N GLN A 43 -10.43 -19.11 8.90
CA GLN A 43 -10.29 -18.71 10.30
C GLN A 43 -11.50 -17.88 10.72
N LYS A 44 -12.07 -18.23 11.85
CA LYS A 44 -13.14 -17.46 12.47
C LYS A 44 -12.53 -16.33 13.29
N VAL A 45 -12.83 -15.09 12.90
CA VAL A 45 -12.23 -13.89 13.46
C VAL A 45 -13.31 -13.04 14.13
N PHE A 46 -12.98 -12.44 15.26
CA PHE A 46 -13.87 -11.54 15.98
C PHE A 46 -13.43 -10.10 15.71
N PHE A 47 -14.29 -9.36 15.04
CA PHE A 47 -14.12 -7.95 14.75
C PHE A 47 -14.91 -7.09 15.74
N PRO A 48 -14.67 -5.76 15.77
CA PRO A 48 -15.43 -4.87 16.63
C PRO A 48 -16.92 -4.96 16.37
N THR A 49 -17.71 -4.86 17.44
CA THR A 49 -19.17 -4.81 17.35
C THR A 49 -19.65 -3.44 16.91
N GLU A 50 -20.94 -3.30 16.60
CA GLU A 50 -21.54 -2.01 16.21
C GLU A 50 -21.32 -0.92 17.28
N GLY A 51 -21.00 0.30 16.82
CA GLY A 51 -20.84 1.49 17.67
C GLY A 51 -19.55 2.29 17.42
N SER A 52 -18.49 1.64 16.94
CA SER A 52 -17.26 2.34 16.53
C SER A 52 -17.32 2.67 15.04
N GLN A 53 -16.89 3.87 14.69
CA GLN A 53 -16.72 4.28 13.30
C GLN A 53 -15.23 4.25 12.95
N TYR A 54 -14.92 3.72 11.78
CA TYR A 54 -13.55 3.63 11.29
C TYR A 54 -13.44 4.39 9.98
N ARG A 55 -12.52 5.37 9.96
CA ARG A 55 -12.25 6.14 8.74
C ARG A 55 -11.42 5.38 7.73
N LYS A 56 -10.60 4.42 8.20
CA LYS A 56 -9.80 3.51 7.37
C LYS A 56 -9.71 2.14 8.00
N ILE A 57 -9.72 1.12 7.15
CA ILE A 57 -9.42 -0.26 7.52
C ILE A 57 -8.41 -0.80 6.51
N TYR A 58 -7.20 -1.09 6.97
CA TYR A 58 -6.20 -1.75 6.15
C TYR A 58 -6.10 -3.22 6.48
N MET A 59 -6.02 -4.05 5.45
CA MET A 59 -5.63 -5.45 5.56
C MET A 59 -4.18 -5.59 5.11
N TYR A 60 -3.36 -6.20 5.93
CA TYR A 60 -1.98 -6.54 5.62
C TYR A 60 -1.88 -8.04 5.44
N PHE A 61 -1.47 -8.46 4.25
CA PHE A 61 -1.17 -9.86 3.94
C PHE A 61 0.34 -10.03 3.85
N THR A 62 0.93 -10.72 4.82
CA THR A 62 2.35 -11.06 4.78
C THR A 62 2.50 -12.48 4.25
N LEU A 63 3.04 -12.59 3.04
CA LEU A 63 3.41 -13.84 2.40
C LEU A 63 4.81 -14.23 2.86
N GLY A 64 4.96 -15.45 3.33
CA GLY A 64 6.25 -16.05 3.70
C GLY A 64 6.41 -17.43 3.08
N CYS A 65 7.60 -18.05 3.21
CA CYS A 65 7.76 -19.45 2.87
C CYS A 65 7.04 -20.34 3.86
N ALA A 66 6.50 -21.45 3.39
CA ALA A 66 6.04 -22.54 4.27
C ALA A 66 7.24 -23.24 4.95
N ASP A 67 6.98 -24.10 5.92
CA ASP A 67 8.03 -24.83 6.64
C ASP A 67 8.90 -25.69 5.71
N GLY A 68 8.36 -26.14 4.58
CA GLY A 68 9.07 -26.88 3.53
C GLY A 68 9.84 -26.01 2.53
N GLY A 69 9.78 -24.69 2.64
CA GLY A 69 10.32 -23.73 1.70
C GLY A 69 9.26 -23.06 0.82
N CYS A 70 9.65 -22.11 -0.01
CA CYS A 70 8.75 -21.45 -0.95
C CYS A 70 8.57 -22.27 -2.24
N SER A 71 7.33 -22.30 -2.77
CA SER A 71 7.06 -22.92 -4.08
C SER A 71 7.79 -22.22 -5.21
N GLY A 72 8.15 -22.97 -6.24
CA GLY A 72 8.73 -22.43 -7.47
C GLY A 72 7.71 -21.93 -8.49
N TRP A 73 6.43 -21.79 -8.13
CA TRP A 73 5.35 -21.45 -9.05
C TRP A 73 4.53 -20.26 -8.58
N ASP A 74 3.98 -19.54 -9.54
CA ASP A 74 3.11 -18.37 -9.40
C ASP A 74 1.65 -18.83 -9.27
N TYR A 75 1.10 -18.71 -8.10
CA TYR A 75 -0.28 -19.14 -7.80
C TYR A 75 -1.12 -17.99 -7.28
N ASP A 76 -2.40 -18.00 -7.61
CA ASP A 76 -3.38 -17.10 -7.02
C ASP A 76 -3.54 -17.37 -5.53
N VAL A 77 -3.53 -16.31 -4.74
CA VAL A 77 -3.97 -16.30 -3.34
C VAL A 77 -5.02 -15.21 -3.17
N LEU A 78 -6.23 -15.60 -2.81
CA LEU A 78 -7.34 -14.70 -2.57
C LEU A 78 -7.61 -14.61 -1.08
N THR A 79 -7.77 -13.39 -0.55
CA THR A 79 -8.34 -13.18 0.78
C THR A 79 -9.81 -12.86 0.64
N GLN A 80 -10.66 -13.66 1.27
CA GLN A 80 -12.11 -13.53 1.17
C GLN A 80 -12.74 -13.42 2.56
N LEU A 81 -13.68 -12.50 2.70
CA LEU A 81 -14.63 -12.46 3.79
C LEU A 81 -15.83 -13.34 3.41
N MET A 82 -16.15 -14.32 4.24
CA MET A 82 -17.26 -15.24 4.03
C MET A 82 -18.47 -14.77 4.82
N TYR A 83 -19.38 -14.08 4.13
CA TYR A 83 -20.59 -13.54 4.74
C TYR A 83 -21.66 -14.63 4.89
N ASN A 84 -22.19 -14.84 6.10
CA ASN A 84 -23.31 -15.74 6.32
C ASN A 84 -24.60 -15.06 5.86
N THR A 85 -25.22 -15.61 4.81
CA THR A 85 -26.46 -15.07 4.24
C THR A 85 -27.71 -15.31 5.10
N GLY A 86 -27.60 -16.16 6.12
CA GLY A 86 -28.72 -16.66 6.91
C GLY A 86 -29.54 -17.74 6.21
N ALA A 87 -29.25 -18.06 4.95
CA ALA A 87 -29.83 -19.18 4.24
C ALA A 87 -29.15 -20.50 4.62
N ILE A 88 -29.92 -21.58 4.58
CA ILE A 88 -29.44 -22.92 4.83
C ILE A 88 -29.60 -23.73 3.54
N ASP A 89 -28.58 -24.51 3.19
CA ASP A 89 -28.62 -25.47 2.09
C ASP A 89 -28.19 -26.86 2.59
N SER A 90 -28.41 -27.87 1.76
CA SER A 90 -28.09 -29.25 2.11
C SER A 90 -27.55 -30.03 0.93
N SER A 91 -26.64 -30.95 1.22
CA SER A 91 -26.10 -31.91 0.25
C SER A 91 -26.24 -33.34 0.79
N VAL A 92 -26.39 -34.29 -0.13
CA VAL A 92 -26.40 -35.69 0.26
C VAL A 92 -25.04 -36.09 0.83
N SER A 93 -25.03 -36.51 2.07
CA SER A 93 -23.82 -36.97 2.78
C SER A 93 -23.61 -38.48 2.61
N LYS A 94 -24.69 -39.27 2.64
CA LYS A 94 -24.65 -40.71 2.52
C LYS A 94 -25.94 -41.27 1.93
N LEU A 95 -25.83 -42.31 1.14
CA LEU A 95 -26.93 -43.10 0.62
C LEU A 95 -26.76 -44.51 1.18
N ASP A 96 -27.71 -45.00 2.00
CA ASP A 96 -27.74 -46.36 2.51
C ASP A 96 -28.87 -47.14 1.83
N THR A 97 -28.55 -48.22 1.15
CA THR A 97 -29.54 -49.09 0.55
C THR A 97 -30.18 -49.96 1.65
N ILE A 98 -31.46 -49.69 1.92
CA ILE A 98 -32.24 -50.43 2.91
C ILE A 98 -32.82 -51.71 2.29
N SER A 99 -33.18 -51.67 1.01
CA SER A 99 -33.71 -52.79 0.24
C SER A 99 -33.32 -52.68 -1.24
N GLU A 100 -33.02 -53.81 -1.89
CA GLU A 100 -32.68 -53.84 -3.31
C GLU A 100 -33.91 -54.16 -4.20
N SER A 101 -34.96 -54.73 -3.62
CA SER A 101 -36.16 -55.06 -4.38
C SER A 101 -37.44 -54.93 -3.53
N PRO A 102 -38.19 -53.83 -3.67
CA PRO A 102 -37.88 -52.62 -4.45
C PRO A 102 -36.69 -51.86 -3.89
N LEU A 103 -36.00 -51.12 -4.72
CA LEU A 103 -34.88 -50.29 -4.27
C LEU A 103 -35.40 -49.21 -3.31
N VAL A 104 -34.96 -49.27 -2.06
CA VAL A 104 -35.21 -48.30 -1.01
C VAL A 104 -33.89 -47.79 -0.49
N VAL A 105 -33.70 -46.46 -0.59
CA VAL A 105 -32.47 -45.76 -0.19
C VAL A 105 -32.81 -44.80 0.95
N ASP A 106 -32.07 -44.90 2.06
CA ASP A 106 -32.07 -43.86 3.08
C ASP A 106 -31.01 -42.82 2.78
N THR A 107 -31.39 -41.56 2.91
CA THR A 107 -30.52 -40.42 2.54
C THR A 107 -30.19 -39.60 3.77
N THR A 108 -28.92 -39.59 4.13
CA THR A 108 -28.41 -38.68 5.16
C THR A 108 -27.98 -37.38 4.52
N TRP A 109 -28.44 -36.27 5.06
CA TRP A 109 -28.14 -34.92 4.56
C TRP A 109 -27.10 -34.24 5.42
N ASN A 110 -26.15 -33.57 4.79
CA ASN A 110 -25.28 -32.61 5.43
C ASN A 110 -25.90 -31.21 5.23
N VAL A 111 -26.30 -30.56 6.32
CA VAL A 111 -26.93 -29.26 6.33
C VAL A 111 -25.88 -28.21 6.69
N TYR A 112 -25.80 -27.12 5.93
CA TYR A 112 -24.79 -26.07 6.12
C TYR A 112 -25.34 -24.69 5.80
N ASP A 113 -24.71 -23.69 6.43
CA ASP A 113 -24.98 -22.27 6.15
C ASP A 113 -24.49 -21.89 4.75
N VAL A 114 -25.29 -21.11 4.03
CA VAL A 114 -24.88 -20.53 2.74
C VAL A 114 -24.02 -19.32 3.00
N LEU A 115 -22.75 -19.41 2.60
CA LEU A 115 -21.77 -18.32 2.74
C LEU A 115 -21.54 -17.64 1.38
N GLU A 116 -21.60 -16.33 1.37
CA GLU A 116 -21.26 -15.50 0.21
C GLU A 116 -19.85 -14.95 0.35
N PRO A 117 -18.93 -15.21 -0.63
CA PRO A 117 -17.57 -14.70 -0.57
C PRO A 117 -17.47 -13.26 -1.06
N TYR A 118 -16.85 -12.37 -0.30
CA TYR A 118 -16.42 -11.05 -0.72
C TYR A 118 -14.89 -11.01 -0.79
N GLU A 119 -14.34 -10.73 -1.96
CA GLU A 119 -12.89 -10.70 -2.15
C GLU A 119 -12.30 -9.37 -1.65
N LEU A 120 -11.52 -9.45 -0.57
CA LEU A 120 -10.85 -8.31 0.03
C LEU A 120 -9.59 -7.92 -0.75
N GLY A 121 -8.88 -8.91 -1.30
CA GLY A 121 -7.68 -8.70 -2.09
C GLY A 121 -7.14 -9.99 -2.69
N ARG A 122 -6.30 -9.85 -3.72
CA ARG A 122 -5.65 -10.94 -4.44
C ARG A 122 -4.19 -10.63 -4.64
N LEU A 123 -3.35 -11.63 -4.48
CA LEU A 123 -1.95 -11.59 -4.89
C LEU A 123 -1.61 -12.82 -5.71
N ILE A 124 -0.54 -12.72 -6.49
CA ILE A 124 0.06 -13.87 -7.15
C ILE A 124 1.39 -14.18 -6.44
N THR A 125 1.60 -15.43 -6.06
CA THR A 125 2.85 -15.80 -5.39
C THR A 125 4.05 -15.61 -6.32
N PRO A 126 5.24 -15.29 -5.79
CA PRO A 126 6.44 -15.26 -6.61
C PRO A 126 6.88 -16.67 -6.99
N TYR A 127 7.69 -16.77 -8.04
CA TYR A 127 8.50 -17.95 -8.26
C TYR A 127 9.54 -18.06 -7.14
N GLY A 128 9.25 -18.83 -6.11
CA GLY A 128 10.06 -18.91 -4.88
C GLY A 128 11.41 -19.59 -5.05
N THR A 129 11.68 -20.18 -6.22
CA THR A 129 13.00 -20.72 -6.56
C THR A 129 13.76 -19.70 -7.40
N TYR A 130 14.90 -19.30 -6.90
CA TYR A 130 15.85 -18.43 -7.58
C TYR A 130 17.19 -19.14 -7.77
N MET A 131 17.81 -19.02 -8.94
CA MET A 131 19.08 -19.68 -9.23
C MET A 131 20.21 -18.65 -9.28
N ASP A 132 21.02 -18.58 -8.24
CA ASP A 132 22.30 -17.89 -8.26
C ASP A 132 23.43 -18.88 -8.54
N PHE A 133 23.79 -19.05 -9.80
CA PHE A 133 24.84 -19.99 -10.22
C PHE A 133 26.23 -19.67 -9.69
N ARG A 134 26.49 -18.43 -9.28
CA ARG A 134 27.80 -18.05 -8.69
C ARG A 134 27.89 -18.53 -7.25
N LYS A 135 26.78 -18.46 -6.52
CA LYS A 135 26.68 -18.89 -5.14
C LYS A 135 26.35 -20.38 -5.03
N TYR A 136 25.57 -20.92 -5.98
CA TYR A 136 25.08 -22.29 -5.99
C TYR A 136 25.25 -22.93 -7.39
N PRO A 137 26.50 -23.26 -7.80
CA PRO A 137 26.80 -23.71 -9.16
C PRO A 137 26.08 -24.99 -9.58
N ASN A 138 25.62 -25.80 -8.62
CA ASN A 138 24.98 -27.08 -8.86
C ASN A 138 23.53 -27.16 -8.34
N GLY A 139 22.93 -26.04 -7.97
CA GLY A 139 21.64 -26.06 -7.32
C GLY A 139 20.78 -24.83 -7.54
N THR A 140 19.50 -25.02 -7.25
CA THR A 140 18.53 -23.97 -7.06
C THR A 140 18.57 -23.54 -5.62
N GLN A 141 18.67 -22.25 -5.37
CA GLN A 141 18.31 -21.71 -4.08
C GLN A 141 17.03 -20.89 -4.25
N GLY A 142 15.99 -21.28 -3.53
CA GLY A 142 14.80 -20.47 -3.35
C GLY A 142 15.00 -19.37 -2.31
N TYR A 143 13.96 -18.67 -2.02
CA TYR A 143 13.90 -17.83 -0.83
C TYR A 143 14.10 -18.72 0.40
N ASP A 144 14.81 -18.22 1.38
CA ASP A 144 14.97 -18.95 2.63
C ASP A 144 13.71 -18.84 3.52
N SER A 145 13.65 -19.64 4.58
CA SER A 145 12.50 -19.68 5.50
C SER A 145 12.25 -18.36 6.24
N SER A 146 13.15 -17.41 6.19
CA SER A 146 13.00 -16.08 6.79
C SER A 146 12.39 -15.06 5.82
N TRP A 147 12.33 -15.38 4.54
CA TRP A 147 11.79 -14.48 3.54
C TRP A 147 10.31 -14.18 3.80
N LYS A 148 9.98 -12.90 3.72
CA LYS A 148 8.62 -12.39 3.87
C LYS A 148 8.43 -11.14 3.01
N HIS A 149 7.22 -10.97 2.49
CA HIS A 149 6.80 -9.74 1.85
C HIS A 149 5.37 -9.40 2.27
N THR A 150 5.11 -8.13 2.57
CA THR A 150 3.81 -7.67 3.06
C THR A 150 3.10 -6.83 2.01
N PHE A 151 1.88 -7.22 1.67
CA PHE A 151 0.97 -6.48 0.79
C PHE A 151 -0.09 -5.78 1.64
N ARG A 152 -0.34 -4.50 1.35
CA ARG A 152 -1.37 -3.70 2.01
C ARG A 152 -2.56 -3.49 1.09
N TYR A 153 -3.76 -3.66 1.61
CA TYR A 153 -5.03 -3.46 0.91
C TYR A 153 -5.90 -2.50 1.71
N ASP A 154 -6.54 -1.53 1.05
CA ASP A 154 -7.59 -0.72 1.65
C ASP A 154 -8.92 -1.50 1.54
N VAL A 155 -9.44 -1.90 2.67
CA VAL A 155 -10.70 -2.67 2.78
C VAL A 155 -11.77 -1.89 3.54
N THR A 156 -11.64 -0.56 3.58
CA THR A 156 -12.53 0.33 4.34
C THR A 156 -13.99 0.16 3.94
N ASP A 157 -14.28 0.00 2.64
CA ASP A 157 -15.65 -0.17 2.16
C ASP A 157 -16.33 -1.46 2.63
N TYR A 158 -15.57 -2.43 3.12
CA TYR A 158 -16.11 -3.65 3.73
C TYR A 158 -16.41 -3.51 5.22
N ALA A 159 -16.28 -2.31 5.82
CA ALA A 159 -16.56 -2.07 7.24
C ALA A 159 -17.89 -2.65 7.72
N PRO A 160 -19.03 -2.54 6.97
CA PRO A 160 -20.30 -3.13 7.40
C PRO A 160 -20.27 -4.66 7.54
N LEU A 161 -19.33 -5.35 6.88
CA LEU A 161 -19.17 -6.80 6.91
C LEU A 161 -18.04 -7.25 7.86
N LEU A 162 -17.08 -6.36 8.16
CA LEU A 162 -15.96 -6.59 9.08
C LEU A 162 -16.37 -6.29 10.52
N LYS A 163 -17.42 -6.97 10.99
CA LYS A 163 -17.98 -6.82 12.34
C LYS A 163 -18.37 -8.16 12.95
N ASP A 164 -18.40 -8.21 14.27
CA ASP A 164 -18.75 -9.40 15.03
C ASP A 164 -17.88 -10.61 14.66
N SER A 165 -18.50 -11.75 14.44
CA SER A 165 -17.80 -13.00 14.12
C SER A 165 -17.91 -13.33 12.63
N VAL A 166 -16.78 -13.25 11.91
CA VAL A 166 -16.70 -13.46 10.46
C VAL A 166 -15.64 -14.51 10.14
N ILE A 167 -15.83 -15.27 9.07
CA ILE A 167 -14.80 -16.15 8.54
C ILE A 167 -13.95 -15.37 7.54
N ILE A 168 -12.65 -15.30 7.80
CA ILE A 168 -11.65 -14.82 6.86
C ILE A 168 -10.96 -16.03 6.24
N ARG A 169 -11.06 -16.13 4.93
CA ARG A 169 -10.52 -17.24 4.13
C ARG A 169 -9.27 -16.79 3.38
N ALA A 170 -8.18 -17.51 3.55
CA ALA A 170 -7.08 -17.51 2.60
C ALA A 170 -7.32 -18.66 1.60
N LYS A 171 -7.66 -18.34 0.36
CA LYS A 171 -7.88 -19.35 -0.69
C LYS A 171 -6.60 -19.47 -1.51
N TYR A 172 -5.94 -20.62 -1.42
CA TYR A 172 -4.72 -20.91 -2.15
C TYR A 172 -5.02 -21.83 -3.35
N ASN A 173 -4.68 -21.38 -4.55
CA ASN A 173 -4.91 -22.13 -5.78
C ASN A 173 -3.67 -22.91 -6.26
N GLY A 174 -2.68 -23.12 -5.39
CA GLY A 174 -1.43 -23.79 -5.72
C GLY A 174 -1.47 -25.31 -5.56
N TRP A 175 -0.60 -26.00 -6.30
CA TRP A 175 -0.50 -27.45 -6.36
C TRP A 175 0.66 -28.01 -5.55
N SER A 176 1.47 -27.14 -4.95
CA SER A 176 2.65 -27.54 -4.18
C SER A 176 2.72 -26.79 -2.87
N ASP A 177 3.39 -27.41 -1.90
CA ASP A 177 3.78 -26.77 -0.65
C ASP A 177 4.63 -25.54 -0.96
N GLY A 178 4.49 -24.48 -0.16
CA GLY A 178 5.45 -23.48 -0.37
C GLY A 178 5.22 -22.11 0.22
N PHE A 179 4.03 -21.74 0.66
CA PHE A 179 3.81 -20.42 1.21
C PHE A 179 3.09 -20.44 2.54
N SER A 180 3.31 -19.41 3.35
CA SER A 180 2.55 -19.15 4.58
C SER A 180 1.87 -17.80 4.49
N ALA A 181 0.74 -17.65 5.18
CA ALA A 181 -0.01 -16.42 5.27
C ALA A 181 -0.10 -15.94 6.73
N ASP A 182 0.33 -14.70 6.95
CA ASP A 182 -0.04 -13.92 8.11
C ASP A 182 -0.99 -12.80 7.63
N ILE A 183 -2.23 -12.75 8.15
CA ILE A 183 -3.21 -11.74 7.76
C ILE A 183 -3.65 -10.98 9.01
N ARG A 184 -3.47 -9.66 9.00
CA ARG A 184 -3.93 -8.77 10.05
C ARG A 184 -4.72 -7.60 9.49
N PHE A 185 -5.64 -7.11 10.29
CA PHE A 185 -6.41 -5.92 10.00
C PHE A 185 -6.01 -4.81 10.95
N GLU A 186 -6.01 -3.59 10.45
CA GLU A 186 -5.76 -2.37 11.21
C GLU A 186 -6.94 -1.43 11.00
N PHE A 187 -7.64 -1.15 12.09
CA PHE A 187 -8.80 -0.28 12.12
C PHE A 187 -8.39 1.07 12.70
N ILE A 188 -8.52 2.12 11.92
CA ILE A 188 -8.20 3.50 12.31
C ILE A 188 -9.52 4.19 12.62
N GLU A 189 -9.69 4.60 13.88
CA GLU A 189 -10.91 5.28 14.34
C GLU A 189 -11.16 6.58 13.60
N GLY A 190 -12.42 6.94 13.46
CA GLY A 190 -12.86 8.16 12.81
C GLY A 190 -14.08 7.93 11.92
N LYS A 191 -14.65 9.01 11.45
CA LYS A 191 -15.83 9.00 10.60
C LYS A 191 -15.38 8.79 9.14
N PRO A 192 -15.89 7.77 8.41
CA PRO A 192 -15.55 7.57 7.01
C PRO A 192 -16.08 8.72 6.14
N GLN A 193 -15.46 8.96 5.00
CA GLN A 193 -15.94 9.98 4.06
C GLN A 193 -17.37 9.70 3.60
N ARG A 194 -17.64 8.46 3.21
CA ARG A 194 -18.94 7.97 2.78
C ARG A 194 -19.36 6.76 3.62
N PRO A 195 -20.55 6.77 4.25
CA PRO A 195 -21.03 5.57 4.92
C PRO A 195 -21.50 4.55 3.88
N VAL A 196 -20.92 3.35 3.90
CA VAL A 196 -21.40 2.25 3.08
C VAL A 196 -22.71 1.72 3.64
N ILE A 197 -23.78 1.76 2.85
CA ILE A 197 -25.13 1.31 3.25
C ILE A 197 -25.48 -0.07 2.70
N ALA A 198 -24.86 -0.48 1.60
CA ALA A 198 -24.98 -1.83 1.07
C ALA A 198 -23.77 -2.23 0.23
N ILE A 199 -23.50 -3.53 0.24
CA ILE A 199 -22.42 -4.15 -0.54
C ILE A 199 -23.05 -5.32 -1.30
N LYS A 200 -22.83 -5.39 -2.62
CA LYS A 200 -23.37 -6.46 -3.46
C LYS A 200 -22.33 -6.98 -4.42
N ASN A 201 -22.22 -8.30 -4.53
CA ASN A 201 -21.38 -8.91 -5.55
C ASN A 201 -22.04 -8.83 -6.94
N LEU A 202 -21.30 -8.30 -7.91
CA LEU A 202 -21.63 -8.45 -9.32
C LEU A 202 -21.14 -9.81 -9.82
N TYR A 203 -19.85 -10.12 -9.63
CA TYR A 203 -19.28 -11.42 -9.97
C TYR A 203 -18.39 -11.92 -8.82
N THR A 204 -18.41 -13.22 -8.56
CA THR A 204 -17.65 -13.87 -7.47
C THR A 204 -16.69 -14.95 -7.95
N LYS A 205 -16.66 -15.22 -9.25
CA LYS A 205 -15.85 -16.26 -9.86
C LYS A 205 -15.55 -15.91 -11.31
N GLY A 206 -14.44 -16.45 -11.78
CA GLY A 206 -14.15 -16.51 -13.21
C GLY A 206 -14.49 -17.89 -13.80
N GLY A 207 -13.95 -18.15 -14.97
CA GLY A 207 -14.15 -19.41 -15.69
C GLY A 207 -13.27 -19.55 -16.91
N GLY A 208 -13.35 -20.71 -17.53
CA GLY A 208 -12.69 -21.01 -18.80
C GLY A 208 -13.32 -20.21 -19.95
N TYR A 209 -12.47 -19.61 -20.78
CA TYR A 209 -12.90 -18.88 -21.97
C TYR A 209 -12.92 -19.81 -23.18
N GLN A 210 -14.10 -20.08 -23.72
CA GLN A 210 -14.29 -20.83 -24.98
C GLN A 210 -14.39 -19.89 -26.17
N ASN A 211 -15.27 -18.90 -26.04
CA ASN A 211 -15.51 -17.78 -26.95
C ASN A 211 -16.24 -16.67 -26.17
N SER A 212 -16.30 -15.46 -26.73
CA SER A 212 -16.93 -14.32 -26.04
C SER A 212 -18.39 -14.58 -25.68
N THR A 213 -19.20 -15.05 -26.62
CA THR A 213 -20.64 -15.25 -26.40
C THR A 213 -20.94 -16.22 -25.25
N GLN A 214 -20.22 -17.34 -25.18
CA GLN A 214 -20.38 -18.31 -24.10
C GLN A 214 -19.87 -17.73 -22.78
N PHE A 215 -18.72 -17.05 -22.80
CA PHE A 215 -18.12 -16.48 -21.60
C PHE A 215 -19.01 -15.38 -21.00
N GLU A 216 -19.50 -14.46 -21.81
CA GLU A 216 -20.37 -13.38 -21.40
C GLU A 216 -21.71 -13.89 -20.87
N ASN A 217 -22.32 -14.90 -21.49
CA ASN A 217 -23.60 -15.43 -21.04
C ASN A 217 -23.52 -16.31 -19.79
N ASP A 218 -22.44 -17.11 -19.64
CA ASP A 218 -22.37 -18.14 -18.59
C ASP A 218 -21.53 -17.70 -17.38
N ILE A 219 -20.52 -16.86 -17.61
CA ILE A 219 -19.55 -16.48 -16.57
C ILE A 219 -19.79 -15.06 -16.07
N ILE A 220 -19.99 -14.10 -16.97
CA ILE A 220 -20.15 -12.68 -16.66
C ILE A 220 -21.44 -12.08 -17.29
N PRO A 221 -22.62 -12.70 -17.12
CA PRO A 221 -23.83 -12.15 -17.68
C PRO A 221 -24.17 -10.79 -17.09
N ALA A 222 -24.78 -9.92 -17.89
CA ALA A 222 -25.33 -8.65 -17.42
C ALA A 222 -26.30 -8.87 -16.24
N LYS A 223 -26.23 -8.01 -15.24
CA LYS A 223 -27.06 -8.11 -14.03
C LYS A 223 -27.72 -6.79 -13.69
N VAL A 224 -29.02 -6.86 -13.41
CA VAL A 224 -29.77 -5.74 -12.86
C VAL A 224 -29.69 -5.79 -11.32
N MET A 225 -29.25 -4.69 -10.73
CA MET A 225 -29.13 -4.53 -9.29
C MET A 225 -30.12 -3.46 -8.81
N ASN A 226 -30.91 -3.78 -7.79
CA ASN A 226 -31.73 -2.76 -7.11
C ASN A 226 -30.81 -1.78 -6.37
N ILE A 227 -31.06 -0.50 -6.51
CA ILE A 227 -30.38 0.57 -5.78
C ILE A 227 -31.01 0.66 -4.39
N PRO A 228 -30.25 0.50 -3.30
CA PRO A 228 -30.77 0.60 -1.94
C PRO A 228 -31.36 1.98 -1.67
N LEU A 229 -32.39 2.05 -0.83
CA LEU A 229 -32.95 3.33 -0.38
C LEU A 229 -31.85 4.18 0.30
N HIS A 230 -31.91 5.49 0.10
CA HIS A 230 -30.94 6.46 0.63
C HIS A 230 -29.54 6.39 0.01
N THR A 231 -29.37 5.67 -1.11
CA THR A 231 -28.13 5.73 -1.88
C THR A 231 -27.96 7.11 -2.49
N THR A 232 -26.81 7.73 -2.23
CA THR A 232 -26.42 9.02 -2.86
C THR A 232 -25.28 8.84 -3.85
N SER A 233 -24.45 7.80 -3.67
CA SER A 233 -23.36 7.47 -4.58
C SER A 233 -23.11 5.97 -4.61
N ALA A 234 -22.43 5.48 -5.65
CA ALA A 234 -22.04 4.08 -5.76
C ALA A 234 -20.73 3.93 -6.54
N GLN A 235 -19.98 2.88 -6.22
CA GLN A 235 -18.71 2.55 -6.86
C GLN A 235 -18.63 1.05 -7.15
N ALA A 236 -18.13 0.68 -8.32
CA ALA A 236 -17.77 -0.70 -8.64
C ALA A 236 -16.27 -0.92 -8.42
N LYS A 237 -15.93 -2.01 -7.74
CA LYS A 237 -14.60 -2.57 -7.65
C LYS A 237 -14.50 -3.79 -8.54
N VAL A 238 -13.47 -3.88 -9.39
CA VAL A 238 -13.23 -5.02 -10.28
C VAL A 238 -11.79 -5.52 -10.12
N LEU A 239 -11.66 -6.82 -9.93
CA LEU A 239 -10.42 -7.58 -9.98
C LEU A 239 -10.55 -8.61 -11.09
N ILE A 240 -9.72 -8.51 -12.12
CA ILE A 240 -9.70 -9.45 -13.24
C ILE A 240 -8.27 -9.82 -13.58
N THR A 241 -8.01 -11.11 -13.80
CA THR A 241 -6.72 -11.63 -14.23
C THR A 241 -6.93 -12.71 -15.28
N GLY A 242 -6.12 -12.70 -16.35
CA GLY A 242 -6.13 -13.73 -17.39
C GLY A 242 -5.07 -14.78 -17.14
N HIS A 243 -5.41 -16.04 -17.35
CA HIS A 243 -4.56 -17.20 -17.08
C HIS A 243 -4.61 -18.22 -18.23
N GLY A 244 -3.63 -19.11 -18.23
CA GLY A 244 -3.51 -20.19 -19.18
C GLY A 244 -2.66 -19.81 -20.39
N ASN A 245 -1.56 -20.55 -20.53
CA ASN A 245 -0.62 -20.45 -21.62
C ASN A 245 -0.71 -21.68 -22.47
N ASN A 246 -1.26 -21.55 -23.67
CA ASN A 246 -1.14 -22.57 -24.68
C ASN A 246 -0.39 -22.04 -25.90
N SER A 247 0.57 -22.84 -26.34
CA SER A 247 1.27 -22.57 -27.57
C SER A 247 0.29 -22.42 -28.75
N GLY A 248 0.26 -21.26 -29.37
CA GLY A 248 -0.27 -21.08 -30.71
C GLY A 248 -1.37 -20.07 -30.92
N SER A 249 -2.35 -19.87 -30.07
CA SER A 249 -3.40 -18.86 -30.23
C SER A 249 -4.22 -18.60 -28.97
N ASN A 250 -3.72 -19.03 -27.86
CA ASN A 250 -4.39 -18.88 -26.58
C ASN A 250 -4.00 -17.56 -25.94
N CYS A 251 -4.96 -16.67 -25.78
CA CYS A 251 -4.77 -15.31 -25.29
C CYS A 251 -5.27 -15.11 -23.86
N GLY A 252 -5.13 -16.10 -22.97
CA GLY A 252 -5.49 -15.95 -21.57
C GLY A 252 -4.51 -15.10 -20.81
N GLU A 253 -3.26 -15.53 -20.72
CA GLU A 253 -2.24 -14.96 -19.85
C GLU A 253 -1.33 -13.93 -20.55
N PHE A 254 -0.84 -14.28 -21.76
CA PHE A 254 0.21 -13.52 -22.45
C PHE A 254 -0.29 -12.72 -23.65
N CYS A 255 -1.53 -12.28 -23.62
CA CYS A 255 -2.08 -11.39 -24.63
C CYS A 255 -2.67 -10.15 -24.00
N ASP A 256 -2.32 -9.02 -24.58
CA ASP A 256 -2.89 -7.72 -24.30
C ASP A 256 -4.34 -7.67 -24.75
N LYS A 257 -5.26 -7.41 -23.85
CA LYS A 257 -6.70 -7.36 -24.06
C LYS A 257 -7.32 -6.22 -23.31
N ASP A 258 -8.37 -5.65 -23.89
CA ASP A 258 -9.22 -4.70 -23.22
C ASP A 258 -10.43 -5.40 -22.57
N TYR A 259 -10.94 -4.79 -21.53
CA TYR A 259 -12.27 -5.11 -21.04
C TYR A 259 -13.08 -3.83 -20.81
N TYR A 260 -14.38 -3.97 -20.98
CA TYR A 260 -15.34 -2.89 -20.95
C TYR A 260 -16.32 -3.11 -19.81
N PHE A 261 -16.49 -2.12 -18.96
CA PHE A 261 -17.54 -2.13 -17.97
C PHE A 261 -18.70 -1.28 -18.47
N LYS A 262 -19.83 -1.93 -18.68
CA LYS A 262 -21.04 -1.33 -19.20
C LYS A 262 -22.00 -0.97 -18.08
N VAL A 263 -22.67 0.15 -18.26
CA VAL A 263 -23.75 0.61 -17.38
C VAL A 263 -24.97 0.89 -18.21
N ASN A 264 -26.09 0.25 -17.88
CA ASN A 264 -27.35 0.36 -18.61
C ASN A 264 -27.21 0.06 -20.12
N GLY A 265 -26.43 -0.97 -20.44
CA GLY A 265 -26.18 -1.46 -21.80
C GLY A 265 -25.09 -0.70 -22.57
N GLU A 266 -24.58 0.43 -22.06
CA GLU A 266 -23.58 1.25 -22.73
C GLU A 266 -22.19 1.11 -22.10
N PRO A 267 -21.09 0.97 -22.89
CA PRO A 267 -19.74 0.93 -22.37
C PRO A 267 -19.34 2.29 -21.79
N GLN A 268 -19.12 2.35 -20.48
CA GLN A 268 -18.77 3.57 -19.77
C GLN A 268 -17.29 3.62 -19.38
N PHE A 269 -16.70 2.46 -19.11
CA PHE A 269 -15.33 2.38 -18.67
C PHE A 269 -14.59 1.33 -19.50
N LEU A 270 -13.38 1.73 -19.95
CA LEU A 270 -12.43 0.87 -20.66
C LEU A 270 -11.20 0.68 -19.79
N HIS A 271 -10.73 -0.54 -19.67
CA HIS A 271 -9.47 -0.82 -19.01
C HIS A 271 -8.65 -1.83 -19.82
N ARG A 272 -7.37 -1.53 -19.99
CA ARG A 272 -6.42 -2.46 -20.60
C ARG A 272 -6.02 -3.52 -19.59
N MET A 273 -6.38 -4.77 -19.85
CA MET A 273 -6.03 -5.93 -19.02
C MET A 273 -4.60 -6.38 -19.30
N TRP A 274 -3.63 -5.53 -18.98
CA TRP A 274 -2.24 -5.80 -19.29
C TRP A 274 -1.28 -5.15 -18.31
N ARG A 275 -0.31 -5.92 -17.83
CA ARG A 275 0.82 -5.43 -17.04
C ARG A 275 2.11 -5.74 -17.78
N GLN A 276 2.96 -4.72 -17.95
CA GLN A 276 4.26 -4.82 -18.60
C GLN A 276 5.41 -4.36 -17.70
N ASP A 277 5.13 -4.18 -16.41
CA ASP A 277 6.03 -3.68 -15.39
C ASP A 277 6.51 -4.78 -14.42
N CYS A 278 6.38 -6.05 -14.80
CA CYS A 278 6.71 -7.18 -13.91
C CYS A 278 8.20 -7.22 -13.53
N GLY A 279 9.09 -6.69 -14.36
CA GLY A 279 10.50 -6.51 -14.02
C GLY A 279 10.77 -5.45 -12.95
N ALA A 280 9.76 -4.63 -12.62
CA ALA A 280 9.85 -3.56 -11.60
C ALA A 280 9.14 -3.88 -10.29
N VAL A 281 8.47 -5.03 -10.17
CA VAL A 281 7.78 -5.40 -8.92
C VAL A 281 8.75 -5.48 -7.74
N PRO A 282 8.30 -5.15 -6.53
CA PRO A 282 9.19 -5.14 -5.34
C PRO A 282 9.81 -6.50 -5.03
N VAL A 283 9.09 -7.59 -5.27
CA VAL A 283 9.56 -8.96 -5.00
C VAL A 283 10.41 -9.43 -6.16
N ARG A 284 11.70 -9.25 -6.03
CA ARG A 284 12.74 -9.68 -6.99
C ARG A 284 14.08 -9.91 -6.30
N PRO A 285 15.01 -10.74 -6.86
CA PRO A 285 14.81 -11.54 -8.07
C PRO A 285 13.89 -12.73 -7.84
N GLN A 286 13.35 -13.28 -8.92
CA GLN A 286 12.52 -14.48 -8.90
C GLN A 286 13.04 -15.49 -9.91
N GLY A 287 12.56 -16.71 -9.85
CA GLY A 287 12.72 -17.71 -10.89
C GLY A 287 11.68 -17.58 -12.01
N GLY A 288 11.52 -18.62 -12.81
CA GLY A 288 10.44 -18.75 -13.78
C GLY A 288 10.44 -17.68 -14.87
N THR A 289 9.27 -17.20 -15.22
CA THR A 289 9.03 -16.21 -16.27
C THR A 289 8.48 -14.90 -15.71
N TYR A 290 8.92 -14.50 -14.50
CA TYR A 290 8.33 -13.36 -13.80
C TYR A 290 8.40 -12.04 -14.57
N LEU A 291 9.42 -11.86 -15.42
CA LEU A 291 9.60 -10.65 -16.24
C LEU A 291 8.56 -10.50 -17.36
N TYR A 292 7.87 -11.58 -17.74
CA TYR A 292 6.96 -11.50 -18.86
C TYR A 292 5.72 -10.70 -18.53
N SER A 293 5.35 -9.81 -19.44
CA SER A 293 4.09 -9.08 -19.36
C SER A 293 2.90 -10.04 -19.37
N ARG A 294 1.86 -9.73 -18.59
CA ARG A 294 0.71 -10.61 -18.37
C ARG A 294 -0.60 -9.86 -18.29
N ALA A 295 -1.68 -10.62 -18.42
CA ALA A 295 -3.04 -10.12 -18.35
C ALA A 295 -3.41 -9.67 -16.91
N ASN A 296 -3.04 -8.43 -16.58
CA ASN A 296 -3.39 -7.68 -15.36
C ASN A 296 -2.76 -8.20 -14.05
N TRP A 297 -1.64 -8.94 -14.10
CA TRP A 297 -0.93 -9.40 -12.91
C TRP A 297 0.57 -9.60 -13.14
N CYS A 298 1.33 -9.61 -12.06
CA CYS A 298 2.74 -10.00 -12.07
C CYS A 298 3.01 -10.98 -10.93
N PRO A 299 3.86 -11.99 -11.10
CA PRO A 299 4.30 -12.85 -10.00
C PRO A 299 4.96 -12.03 -8.90
N GLY A 300 4.63 -12.36 -7.64
CA GLY A 300 5.19 -11.66 -6.48
C GLY A 300 4.57 -10.28 -6.24
N ASP A 301 3.40 -10.00 -6.80
CA ASP A 301 2.71 -8.74 -6.57
C ASP A 301 1.21 -8.94 -6.29
N LYS A 302 0.59 -7.90 -5.74
CA LYS A 302 -0.86 -7.84 -5.60
C LYS A 302 -1.51 -7.53 -6.94
N VAL A 303 -2.69 -8.07 -7.18
CA VAL A 303 -3.51 -7.70 -8.33
C VAL A 303 -4.12 -6.33 -8.07
N HIS A 304 -3.89 -5.39 -8.97
CA HIS A 304 -4.42 -4.04 -8.86
C HIS A 304 -5.91 -4.04 -9.18
N GLU A 305 -6.71 -3.53 -8.25
CA GLU A 305 -8.14 -3.35 -8.43
C GLU A 305 -8.44 -2.10 -9.28
N GLN A 306 -9.49 -2.18 -10.09
CA GLN A 306 -10.07 -1.03 -10.75
C GLN A 306 -11.30 -0.59 -9.97
N ARG A 307 -11.43 0.72 -9.78
CA ARG A 307 -12.58 1.33 -9.10
C ARG A 307 -13.23 2.35 -10.02
N TRP A 308 -14.54 2.21 -10.22
CA TRP A 308 -15.30 3.07 -11.12
C TRP A 308 -16.49 3.68 -10.41
N GLU A 309 -16.60 5.01 -10.50
CA GLU A 309 -17.68 5.76 -9.89
C GLU A 309 -18.96 5.59 -10.72
N LEU A 310 -20.00 5.05 -10.08
CA LEU A 310 -21.30 4.77 -10.71
C LEU A 310 -22.35 5.85 -10.43
N THR A 311 -22.05 6.81 -9.58
CA THR A 311 -22.97 7.87 -9.15
C THR A 311 -23.66 8.60 -10.30
N PRO A 312 -22.97 8.96 -11.42
CA PRO A 312 -23.63 9.62 -12.55
C PRO A 312 -24.73 8.79 -13.23
N PHE A 313 -24.73 7.48 -13.01
CA PHE A 313 -25.63 6.53 -13.64
C PHE A 313 -26.76 6.06 -12.73
N LEU A 314 -26.83 6.53 -11.49
CA LEU A 314 -27.89 6.18 -10.55
C LEU A 314 -29.19 6.89 -10.93
N GLN A 315 -30.02 6.23 -11.73
CA GLN A 315 -31.31 6.74 -12.16
C GLN A 315 -32.40 5.71 -11.83
N GLY A 316 -33.42 6.13 -11.11
CA GLY A 316 -34.52 5.23 -10.69
C GLY A 316 -34.11 4.34 -9.50
N ASP A 317 -34.61 3.11 -9.48
CA ASP A 317 -34.52 2.16 -8.39
C ASP A 317 -33.60 0.95 -8.71
N SER A 318 -33.04 0.91 -9.93
CA SER A 318 -32.16 -0.17 -10.37
C SER A 318 -31.11 0.33 -11.36
N ILE A 319 -30.02 -0.42 -11.48
CA ILE A 319 -28.92 -0.20 -12.41
C ILE A 319 -28.52 -1.54 -13.04
N GLU A 320 -28.35 -1.57 -14.35
CA GLU A 320 -27.80 -2.72 -15.05
C GLU A 320 -26.29 -2.56 -15.19
N LEU A 321 -25.55 -3.60 -14.80
CA LEU A 321 -24.10 -3.64 -14.85
C LEU A 321 -23.63 -4.89 -15.60
N ASP A 322 -22.65 -4.71 -16.45
CA ASP A 322 -22.10 -5.74 -17.31
C ASP A 322 -20.59 -5.58 -17.48
N LEU A 323 -19.89 -6.69 -17.71
CA LEU A 323 -18.47 -6.73 -17.96
C LEU A 323 -18.21 -7.55 -19.23
N ASP A 324 -17.64 -6.92 -20.25
CA ASP A 324 -17.23 -7.60 -21.48
C ASP A 324 -15.72 -7.66 -21.59
N ILE A 325 -15.18 -8.76 -22.12
CA ILE A 325 -13.78 -8.89 -22.45
C ILE A 325 -13.64 -8.85 -23.98
N GLU A 326 -12.64 -8.13 -24.48
CA GLU A 326 -12.32 -8.13 -25.91
C GLU A 326 -12.26 -9.55 -26.46
N ALA A 327 -13.05 -9.81 -27.50
CA ALA A 327 -13.23 -11.14 -28.05
C ALA A 327 -11.93 -11.67 -28.67
N TYR A 328 -11.59 -12.91 -28.38
CA TYR A 328 -10.47 -13.61 -29.01
C TYR A 328 -10.83 -15.07 -29.33
N SER A 329 -10.08 -15.68 -30.22
CA SER A 329 -10.26 -17.10 -30.53
C SER A 329 -9.42 -17.94 -29.56
N ASN A 330 -10.06 -18.95 -28.96
CA ASN A 330 -9.39 -19.98 -28.19
C ASN A 330 -9.37 -21.27 -29.04
N GLN A 331 -8.25 -21.54 -29.68
CA GLN A 331 -8.10 -22.79 -30.42
C GLN A 331 -7.58 -23.87 -29.47
N SER A 332 -8.46 -24.74 -29.06
CA SER A 332 -8.23 -25.81 -28.11
C SER A 332 -7.19 -26.83 -28.57
N GLY A 333 -6.11 -26.88 -27.83
CA GLY A 333 -5.06 -27.89 -27.93
C GLY A 333 -4.47 -28.27 -26.57
N GLY A 334 -5.28 -28.30 -25.50
CA GLY A 334 -4.86 -28.64 -24.13
C GLY A 334 -4.65 -27.42 -23.23
N GLY A 335 -5.39 -27.30 -22.15
CA GLY A 335 -5.35 -26.25 -21.13
C GLY A 335 -5.93 -24.91 -21.65
N GLY A 336 -7.19 -24.62 -21.35
CA GLY A 336 -7.89 -23.45 -21.90
C GLY A 336 -7.46 -22.15 -21.25
N SER A 337 -7.66 -21.03 -21.94
CA SER A 337 -7.69 -19.71 -21.34
C SER A 337 -8.76 -19.65 -20.27
N SER A 338 -8.48 -18.94 -19.21
CA SER A 338 -9.45 -18.64 -18.15
C SER A 338 -9.24 -17.24 -17.61
N HIS A 339 -10.30 -16.68 -17.07
CA HIS A 339 -10.20 -15.41 -16.37
C HIS A 339 -10.75 -15.57 -14.95
N ASN A 340 -9.98 -15.11 -13.96
CA ASN A 340 -10.43 -15.03 -12.57
C ASN A 340 -11.01 -13.65 -12.30
N ILE A 341 -12.31 -13.59 -12.01
CA ILE A 341 -13.05 -12.34 -11.92
C ILE A 341 -13.73 -12.23 -10.55
N SER A 342 -13.61 -11.08 -9.94
CA SER A 342 -14.38 -10.65 -8.80
C SER A 342 -14.79 -9.20 -8.99
N SER A 343 -16.07 -8.91 -8.81
CA SER A 343 -16.58 -7.55 -8.88
C SER A 343 -17.61 -7.32 -7.78
N THR A 344 -17.43 -6.23 -7.06
CA THR A 344 -18.29 -5.83 -5.93
C THR A 344 -18.75 -4.40 -6.14
N VAL A 345 -20.01 -4.14 -5.86
CA VAL A 345 -20.62 -2.80 -5.92
C VAL A 345 -20.90 -2.34 -4.50
N PHE A 346 -20.37 -1.16 -4.18
CA PHE A 346 -20.61 -0.46 -2.94
C PHE A 346 -21.62 0.65 -3.18
N PHE A 347 -22.65 0.71 -2.34
CA PHE A 347 -23.64 1.77 -2.32
C PHE A 347 -23.44 2.60 -1.07
N TYR A 348 -23.34 3.92 -1.23
CA TYR A 348 -23.05 4.84 -0.14
C TYR A 348 -24.23 5.74 0.17
N GLY A 349 -24.37 6.10 1.44
CA GLY A 349 -25.24 7.16 1.91
C GLY A 349 -24.64 8.55 1.70
N PRO A 350 -25.28 9.59 2.22
CA PRO A 350 -24.77 10.96 2.11
C PRO A 350 -23.34 11.11 2.66
N ASP A 351 -22.54 11.89 1.97
CA ASP A 351 -21.18 12.20 2.39
C ASP A 351 -21.17 12.82 3.79
N ASN A 352 -20.18 12.44 4.54
CA ASN A 352 -19.98 12.97 5.88
C ASN A 352 -19.26 14.32 5.89
N TYR A 353 -18.55 14.64 4.80
CA TYR A 353 -17.79 15.87 4.64
C TYR A 353 -18.00 16.45 3.24
N ASN A 354 -18.16 17.78 3.15
CA ASN A 354 -18.28 18.49 1.88
C ASN A 354 -16.92 18.90 1.32
N PHE A 355 -15.92 18.94 2.19
CA PHE A 355 -14.55 19.33 1.88
C PHE A 355 -13.58 18.53 2.73
N ASP A 356 -12.79 17.68 2.10
CA ASP A 356 -11.87 16.74 2.77
C ASP A 356 -10.68 16.43 1.85
N ALA A 357 -9.48 16.84 2.28
CA ALA A 357 -8.21 16.54 1.65
C ALA A 357 -7.40 15.60 2.55
N GLU A 358 -6.78 14.57 2.00
CA GLU A 358 -6.12 13.51 2.76
C GLU A 358 -4.64 13.37 2.37
N ILE A 359 -3.75 13.16 3.35
CA ILE A 359 -2.49 12.47 3.09
C ILE A 359 -2.79 10.97 3.04
N ASN A 360 -2.90 10.43 1.83
CA ASN A 360 -3.26 9.02 1.64
C ASN A 360 -2.13 8.08 2.08
N THR A 361 -0.87 8.41 1.76
CA THR A 361 0.31 7.65 2.20
C THR A 361 1.60 8.45 2.01
N ILE A 362 2.65 8.04 2.73
CA ILE A 362 4.03 8.45 2.48
C ILE A 362 4.74 7.28 1.80
N MET A 363 5.13 7.44 0.53
CA MET A 363 5.88 6.44 -0.22
C MET A 363 7.35 6.43 0.19
N ALA A 364 7.95 7.62 0.32
CA ALA A 364 9.33 7.82 0.77
C ALA A 364 9.44 9.06 1.67
N PRO A 365 10.06 8.93 2.87
CA PRO A 365 10.61 7.70 3.43
C PRO A 365 9.55 6.80 4.08
N SER A 366 9.65 5.49 3.89
CA SER A 366 8.77 4.51 4.56
C SER A 366 9.42 3.13 4.64
N THR A 367 8.83 2.23 5.43
CA THR A 367 9.16 0.79 5.43
C THR A 367 8.09 -0.04 4.73
N PHE A 368 7.16 0.60 4.01
CA PHE A 368 6.16 -0.15 3.25
C PHE A 368 6.82 -0.91 2.11
N SER A 369 6.66 -2.23 2.10
CA SER A 369 7.31 -3.10 1.12
C SER A 369 6.91 -2.81 -0.32
N GLU A 370 5.71 -2.28 -0.54
CA GLU A 370 5.23 -1.84 -1.85
C GLU A 370 6.02 -0.66 -2.43
N PHE A 371 6.72 0.09 -1.57
CA PHE A 371 7.54 1.25 -1.97
C PHE A 371 9.04 1.03 -1.78
N ILE A 372 9.47 -0.23 -1.67
CA ILE A 372 10.87 -0.58 -1.40
C ILE A 372 11.85 0.00 -2.42
N ASN A 373 11.39 0.22 -3.66
CA ASN A 373 12.21 0.81 -4.72
C ASN A 373 12.57 2.28 -4.46
N TYR A 374 11.83 2.98 -3.60
CA TYR A 374 12.06 4.36 -3.20
C TYR A 374 12.75 4.47 -1.82
N ASN A 375 12.98 3.32 -1.16
CA ASN A 375 13.50 3.28 0.21
C ASN A 375 14.71 2.33 0.38
N PRO A 376 15.66 2.63 1.26
CA PRO A 376 15.68 3.82 2.12
C PRO A 376 15.92 5.10 1.32
N SER A 377 15.37 6.23 1.78
CA SER A 377 15.53 7.54 1.14
C SER A 377 16.26 8.52 2.05
N CYS A 378 17.15 9.29 1.47
CA CYS A 378 17.70 10.53 2.03
C CYS A 378 17.57 11.70 1.03
N GLY A 379 16.93 11.45 -0.11
CA GLY A 379 16.63 12.41 -1.17
C GLY A 379 15.22 12.95 -1.08
N GLU A 380 14.55 12.99 -2.22
CA GLU A 380 13.18 13.47 -2.36
C GLU A 380 12.23 12.76 -1.42
N VAL A 381 11.28 13.53 -0.87
CA VAL A 381 10.16 12.99 -0.12
C VAL A 381 9.00 12.77 -1.09
N ILE A 382 8.39 11.60 -1.05
CA ILE A 382 7.30 11.25 -1.98
C ILE A 382 6.06 10.93 -1.15
N ILE A 383 5.00 11.70 -1.35
CA ILE A 383 3.71 11.50 -0.69
C ILE A 383 2.59 11.38 -1.71
N VAL A 384 1.50 10.72 -1.32
CA VAL A 384 0.27 10.69 -2.10
C VAL A 384 -0.78 11.49 -1.35
N ILE A 385 -1.33 12.50 -2.01
CA ILE A 385 -2.47 13.26 -1.52
C ILE A 385 -3.73 12.82 -2.26
N LYS A 386 -4.88 12.96 -1.63
CA LYS A 386 -6.18 12.58 -2.16
C LYS A 386 -7.22 13.65 -1.87
N ASN A 387 -8.13 13.88 -2.82
CA ASN A 387 -9.34 14.64 -2.59
C ASN A 387 -10.52 13.69 -2.33
N ASN A 388 -11.02 13.67 -1.12
CA ASN A 388 -12.17 12.84 -0.75
C ASN A 388 -13.51 13.56 -0.91
N ALA A 389 -13.54 14.80 -1.39
CA ALA A 389 -14.76 15.60 -1.51
C ALA A 389 -15.10 15.91 -2.97
N HIS A 390 -16.40 16.20 -3.23
CA HIS A 390 -16.85 16.59 -4.57
C HIS A 390 -16.29 17.95 -5.02
N ALA A 391 -15.99 18.86 -4.06
CA ALA A 391 -15.32 20.12 -4.39
C ALA A 391 -13.88 19.86 -4.80
N PRO A 392 -13.40 20.35 -5.97
CA PRO A 392 -12.03 20.11 -6.41
C PRO A 392 -11.00 20.65 -5.41
N LEU A 393 -9.95 19.87 -5.12
CA LEU A 393 -8.77 20.33 -4.40
C LEU A 393 -7.80 20.99 -5.39
N THR A 394 -7.52 22.28 -5.20
CA THR A 394 -6.70 23.05 -6.13
C THR A 394 -5.38 23.53 -5.53
N SER A 395 -5.26 23.54 -4.21
CA SER A 395 -4.03 23.89 -3.53
C SER A 395 -4.03 23.40 -2.08
N SER A 396 -2.84 23.10 -1.55
CA SER A 396 -2.62 22.87 -0.12
C SER A 396 -1.16 23.17 0.23
N LYS A 397 -0.91 23.60 1.47
CA LYS A 397 0.44 23.55 2.03
C LYS A 397 0.71 22.16 2.56
N ILE A 398 1.89 21.66 2.32
CA ILE A 398 2.37 20.36 2.80
C ILE A 398 3.51 20.62 3.77
N VAL A 399 3.31 20.28 5.04
CA VAL A 399 4.32 20.37 6.09
C VAL A 399 4.85 18.97 6.37
N TYR A 400 6.15 18.77 6.29
CA TYR A 400 6.73 17.44 6.40
C TYR A 400 8.13 17.45 7.03
N GLY A 401 8.52 16.33 7.64
CA GLY A 401 9.82 16.16 8.27
C GLY A 401 9.86 15.02 9.27
N LEU A 402 10.95 14.95 10.03
CA LEU A 402 11.09 14.00 11.15
C LEU A 402 10.09 14.35 12.24
N GLN A 403 9.45 13.36 12.83
CA GLN A 403 8.56 13.59 13.97
C GLN A 403 9.37 14.16 15.15
N GLY A 404 8.99 15.37 15.58
CA GLY A 404 9.70 16.11 16.63
C GLY A 404 10.98 16.83 16.17
N GLY A 405 11.28 16.79 14.87
CA GLY A 405 12.38 17.51 14.25
C GLY A 405 11.96 18.77 13.51
N LYS A 406 12.89 19.28 12.73
CA LYS A 406 12.69 20.45 11.86
C LYS A 406 11.77 20.07 10.70
N MET A 407 10.79 20.93 10.40
CA MET A 407 9.81 20.71 9.33
C MET A 407 10.12 21.57 8.13
N ARG A 408 9.78 21.06 6.94
CA ARG A 408 9.68 21.84 5.69
C ARG A 408 8.23 22.11 5.35
N THR A 409 8.01 23.19 4.61
CA THR A 409 6.68 23.56 4.09
C THR A 409 6.80 23.84 2.60
N GLU A 410 6.00 23.11 1.82
CA GLU A 410 5.88 23.33 0.38
C GLU A 410 4.42 23.58 0.00
N THR A 411 4.20 24.26 -1.12
CA THR A 411 2.84 24.49 -1.61
C THR A 411 2.58 23.62 -2.83
N TRP A 412 1.63 22.72 -2.69
CA TRP A 412 1.09 21.97 -3.81
C TRP A 412 -0.02 22.76 -4.49
N THR A 413 -0.05 22.72 -5.83
CA THR A 413 -1.13 23.27 -6.66
C THR A 413 -1.48 22.27 -7.76
N GLY A 414 -2.78 22.08 -8.00
CA GLY A 414 -3.26 21.10 -8.98
C GLY A 414 -4.75 21.28 -9.22
N ASN A 415 -5.43 20.21 -9.62
CA ASN A 415 -6.89 20.16 -9.73
C ASN A 415 -7.33 18.71 -9.58
N LEU A 416 -7.50 18.26 -8.33
CA LEU A 416 -7.99 16.90 -8.04
C LEU A 416 -9.49 16.93 -7.91
N GLY A 417 -10.16 16.17 -8.74
CA GLY A 417 -11.57 15.87 -8.62
C GLY A 417 -11.86 14.88 -7.48
N PHE A 418 -13.10 14.49 -7.34
CA PHE A 418 -13.53 13.55 -6.31
C PHE A 418 -12.82 12.19 -6.44
N GLU A 419 -12.25 11.68 -5.33
CA GLU A 419 -11.49 10.43 -5.24
C GLU A 419 -10.16 10.43 -6.03
N GLU A 420 -9.80 11.52 -6.71
CA GLU A 420 -8.53 11.61 -7.42
C GLU A 420 -7.35 11.80 -6.46
N MET A 421 -6.22 11.25 -6.87
CA MET A 421 -4.95 11.28 -6.14
C MET A 421 -3.85 11.91 -6.99
N ASP A 422 -2.87 12.51 -6.31
CA ASP A 422 -1.63 12.97 -6.90
C ASP A 422 -0.42 12.49 -6.11
N THR A 423 0.62 12.09 -6.82
CA THR A 423 1.91 11.73 -6.22
C THR A 423 2.82 12.93 -6.25
N VAL A 424 3.06 13.51 -5.09
CA VAL A 424 3.81 14.75 -4.91
C VAL A 424 5.26 14.44 -4.56
N PHE A 425 6.18 14.92 -5.39
CA PHE A 425 7.63 14.86 -5.15
C PHE A 425 8.06 16.14 -4.47
N LEU A 426 8.58 16.02 -3.26
CA LEU A 426 8.94 17.13 -2.40
C LEU A 426 10.47 17.20 -2.21
N PRO A 427 11.04 18.38 -2.01
CA PRO A 427 12.45 18.51 -1.66
C PRO A 427 12.85 17.66 -0.45
N PRO A 428 14.14 17.27 -0.31
CA PRO A 428 14.62 16.50 0.82
C PRO A 428 14.25 17.16 2.16
N ALA A 429 13.85 16.34 3.13
CA ALA A 429 13.60 16.83 4.48
C ALA A 429 14.90 17.24 5.20
N TYR A 430 14.76 17.87 6.36
CA TYR A 430 15.90 18.02 7.27
C TYR A 430 16.11 16.68 7.98
N TRP A 431 17.28 16.07 7.73
CA TRP A 431 17.60 14.75 8.27
C TRP A 431 18.40 14.82 9.59
N ASP A 432 18.54 16.02 10.19
CA ASP A 432 19.21 16.21 11.47
C ASP A 432 18.44 15.48 12.59
N GLY A 433 19.17 14.76 13.43
CA GLY A 433 18.58 14.05 14.57
C GLY A 433 18.05 12.64 14.25
N VAL A 434 18.26 12.14 13.04
CA VAL A 434 17.95 10.75 12.69
C VAL A 434 18.84 9.80 13.48
N SER A 435 18.25 8.77 14.09
CA SER A 435 18.96 7.75 14.85
C SER A 435 19.18 6.47 14.02
N ALA A 436 20.14 5.64 14.44
CA ALA A 436 20.23 4.29 13.91
C ALA A 436 18.95 3.49 14.30
N GLY A 437 18.42 2.73 13.34
CA GLY A 437 17.17 1.97 13.50
C GLY A 437 15.95 2.69 12.94
N THR A 438 14.78 2.35 13.46
CA THR A 438 13.50 2.86 12.94
C THR A 438 13.24 4.28 13.43
N ASN A 439 12.99 5.18 12.49
CA ASN A 439 12.59 6.56 12.73
C ASN A 439 11.13 6.77 12.32
N GLN A 440 10.55 7.92 12.70
CA GLN A 440 9.21 8.31 12.30
C GLN A 440 9.26 9.59 11.47
N PHE A 441 8.54 9.58 10.35
CA PHE A 441 8.40 10.70 9.45
C PHE A 441 6.93 11.11 9.39
N ILE A 442 6.67 12.40 9.34
CA ILE A 442 5.32 12.94 9.35
C ILE A 442 5.13 13.89 8.18
N ALA A 443 3.95 13.82 7.56
CA ALA A 443 3.48 14.80 6.59
C ALA A 443 2.08 15.27 6.96
N ARG A 444 1.78 16.55 6.72
CA ARG A 444 0.48 17.18 7.00
C ARG A 444 0.04 18.08 5.87
N LEU A 445 -1.27 18.07 5.58
CA LEU A 445 -1.91 19.09 4.75
C LEU A 445 -2.37 20.25 5.61
N LEU A 446 -2.12 21.46 5.15
CA LEU A 446 -2.60 22.68 5.78
C LEU A 446 -3.27 23.58 4.73
N THR A 447 -4.24 24.35 5.17
CA THR A 447 -4.93 25.36 4.37
C THR A 447 -5.39 24.88 2.99
N PRO A 448 -6.05 23.70 2.88
CA PRO A 448 -6.52 23.21 1.58
C PRO A 448 -7.46 24.24 0.92
N ASN A 449 -7.25 24.52 -0.39
CA ASN A 449 -7.93 25.59 -1.14
C ASN A 449 -7.90 26.96 -0.45
N LYS A 450 -6.81 27.26 0.29
CA LYS A 450 -6.67 28.48 1.10
C LYS A 450 -7.74 28.61 2.21
N ARG A 451 -8.46 27.54 2.52
CA ARG A 451 -9.32 27.48 3.68
C ARG A 451 -8.48 27.24 4.91
N TYR A 452 -8.93 27.73 6.05
CA TYR A 452 -8.22 27.59 7.31
C TYR A 452 -7.97 26.13 7.69
N GLN A 453 -8.95 25.26 7.47
CA GLN A 453 -8.88 23.81 7.62
C GLN A 453 -9.96 23.16 6.75
N ASP A 454 -9.89 21.86 6.55
CA ASP A 454 -11.01 21.11 6.00
C ASP A 454 -11.94 20.56 7.10
N GLU A 455 -12.91 19.75 6.71
CA GLU A 455 -13.93 19.26 7.64
C GLU A 455 -13.48 17.98 8.38
N ASN A 456 -12.46 17.27 7.86
CA ASN A 456 -11.93 16.03 8.42
C ASN A 456 -10.44 16.13 8.75
N THR A 457 -10.11 16.73 9.87
CA THR A 457 -8.72 16.94 10.28
C THR A 457 -8.00 15.66 10.72
N THR A 458 -8.67 14.52 10.75
CA THR A 458 -8.07 13.26 11.21
C THR A 458 -7.23 12.57 10.13
N ASN A 459 -7.42 12.92 8.86
CA ASN A 459 -6.68 12.39 7.71
C ASN A 459 -5.74 13.41 7.05
N ASP A 460 -5.72 14.65 7.58
CA ASP A 460 -4.76 15.67 7.16
C ASP A 460 -3.31 15.25 7.37
N GLN A 461 -3.07 14.26 8.22
CA GLN A 461 -1.75 13.83 8.65
C GLN A 461 -1.54 12.34 8.40
N PHE A 462 -0.32 11.99 7.98
CA PHE A 462 0.16 10.62 7.93
C PHE A 462 1.53 10.50 8.60
N VAL A 463 1.77 9.38 9.29
CA VAL A 463 3.07 9.06 9.91
C VAL A 463 3.59 7.76 9.32
N SER A 464 4.79 7.78 8.74
CA SER A 464 5.48 6.57 8.29
C SER A 464 6.64 6.22 9.20
N LYS A 465 6.99 4.94 9.25
CA LYS A 465 8.25 4.45 9.82
C LYS A 465 9.27 4.32 8.71
N PHE A 466 10.54 4.60 8.97
CA PHE A 466 11.60 4.47 7.98
C PHE A 466 12.95 4.12 8.60
N GLU A 467 13.85 3.63 7.78
CA GLU A 467 15.24 3.40 8.11
C GLU A 467 16.12 4.35 7.32
N LEU A 468 17.28 4.69 7.89
CA LEU A 468 18.24 5.56 7.25
C LEU A 468 18.83 4.94 5.98
N ALA A 469 19.06 5.78 4.99
CA ALA A 469 19.92 5.43 3.87
C ALA A 469 21.33 5.06 4.39
N PRO A 470 21.92 3.98 3.86
CA PRO A 470 23.24 3.53 4.30
C PRO A 470 24.30 4.59 4.02
N ARG A 471 25.28 4.71 4.94
CA ARG A 471 26.44 5.57 4.73
C ARG A 471 27.52 4.78 3.99
N TRP A 472 27.96 5.32 2.86
CA TRP A 472 29.08 4.78 2.11
C TRP A 472 30.30 5.70 2.24
N GLU A 473 31.43 5.11 2.59
CA GLU A 473 32.74 5.76 2.43
C GLU A 473 33.12 5.75 0.94
N PRO A 474 34.19 6.41 0.50
CA PRO A 474 34.67 6.30 -0.87
C PRO A 474 34.66 4.86 -1.35
N PHE A 475 33.99 4.59 -2.47
CA PHE A 475 33.74 3.25 -2.94
C PHE A 475 34.07 3.10 -4.43
N ARG A 476 34.05 1.86 -4.88
CA ARG A 476 34.18 1.53 -6.31
C ARG A 476 32.94 0.83 -6.80
N ILE A 477 32.57 1.17 -8.01
CA ILE A 477 31.55 0.42 -8.76
C ILE A 477 32.29 -0.66 -9.56
N MET A 478 31.90 -1.91 -9.34
CA MET A 478 32.27 -3.01 -10.23
C MET A 478 31.05 -3.39 -11.06
N PHE A 479 31.12 -3.19 -12.36
CA PHE A 479 30.11 -3.58 -13.31
C PHE A 479 30.70 -4.54 -14.35
N SER A 480 30.20 -5.76 -14.40
CA SER A 480 30.55 -6.73 -15.43
C SER A 480 29.34 -6.83 -16.38
N ALA A 481 29.49 -6.33 -17.58
CA ALA A 481 28.45 -6.42 -18.58
C ALA A 481 28.21 -7.88 -18.98
N ASN A 482 26.95 -8.19 -19.29
CA ASN A 482 26.56 -9.43 -19.95
C ASN A 482 26.77 -9.33 -21.49
N GLY A 483 26.16 -10.21 -22.29
CA GLY A 483 26.23 -10.19 -23.75
C GLY A 483 25.41 -9.08 -24.41
N MET A 484 24.61 -8.31 -23.64
CA MET A 484 23.68 -7.29 -24.12
C MET A 484 23.94 -5.94 -23.42
N PRO A 485 25.16 -5.38 -23.50
CA PRO A 485 25.58 -4.24 -22.70
C PRO A 485 24.82 -2.94 -23.00
N GLN A 486 24.25 -2.80 -24.18
CA GLN A 486 23.50 -1.61 -24.60
C GLN A 486 22.17 -1.41 -23.86
N GLU A 487 21.72 -2.42 -23.11
CA GLU A 487 20.49 -2.36 -22.32
C GLU A 487 20.70 -1.61 -21.00
N ASN A 488 21.95 -1.45 -20.58
CA ASN A 488 22.29 -1.00 -19.23
C ASN A 488 22.81 0.43 -19.18
N ALA A 489 22.38 1.17 -18.18
CA ALA A 489 22.94 2.47 -17.82
C ALA A 489 23.04 2.63 -16.30
N LEU A 490 24.13 3.23 -15.85
CA LEU A 490 24.39 3.57 -14.45
C LEU A 490 24.43 5.08 -14.28
N THR A 491 23.69 5.60 -13.30
CA THR A 491 23.72 7.02 -12.94
C THR A 491 23.76 7.18 -11.42
N ILE A 492 24.44 8.25 -10.97
CA ILE A 492 24.34 8.74 -9.59
C ILE A 492 23.85 10.18 -9.67
N THR A 493 22.78 10.48 -8.96
CA THR A 493 22.22 11.81 -8.81
C THR A 493 22.41 12.32 -7.39
N ASN A 494 22.53 13.63 -7.23
CA ASN A 494 22.53 14.29 -5.93
C ASN A 494 21.08 14.60 -5.48
N GLU A 495 20.93 15.20 -4.30
CA GLU A 495 19.64 15.58 -3.72
C GLU A 495 18.85 16.64 -4.53
N LYS A 496 19.47 17.23 -5.56
CA LYS A 496 18.81 18.17 -6.48
C LYS A 496 18.39 17.49 -7.78
N GLY A 497 18.60 16.16 -7.91
CA GLY A 497 18.36 15.42 -9.13
C GLY A 497 19.40 15.65 -10.22
N GLU A 498 20.54 16.33 -9.91
CA GLU A 498 21.62 16.55 -10.87
C GLU A 498 22.47 15.29 -10.99
N VAL A 499 22.73 14.84 -12.23
CA VAL A 499 23.63 13.72 -12.48
C VAL A 499 25.07 14.14 -12.15
N VAL A 500 25.66 13.47 -11.16
CA VAL A 500 27.04 13.72 -10.70
C VAL A 500 28.03 12.67 -11.18
N TRP A 501 27.53 11.52 -11.61
CA TRP A 501 28.30 10.45 -12.21
C TRP A 501 27.40 9.59 -13.09
N GLU A 502 27.90 9.20 -14.28
CA GLU A 502 27.16 8.32 -15.20
C GLU A 502 28.09 7.42 -16.00
N LYS A 503 27.59 6.27 -16.43
CA LYS A 503 28.24 5.35 -17.36
C LYS A 503 27.23 4.48 -18.09
N SER A 504 27.31 4.45 -19.44
CA SER A 504 26.45 3.64 -20.30
C SER A 504 27.19 2.97 -21.46
N ASP A 505 28.42 3.39 -21.77
CA ASP A 505 29.25 2.82 -22.85
C ASP A 505 29.90 1.52 -22.39
N PHE A 506 29.13 0.44 -22.37
CA PHE A 506 29.60 -0.87 -21.99
C PHE A 506 29.89 -1.75 -23.20
N GLU A 507 30.98 -2.53 -23.15
CA GLU A 507 31.30 -3.59 -24.11
C GLU A 507 30.85 -4.95 -23.57
N ALA A 508 30.34 -5.81 -24.44
CA ALA A 508 29.86 -7.13 -24.04
C ALA A 508 30.92 -7.95 -23.30
N ASN A 509 30.53 -8.58 -22.20
CA ASN A 509 31.34 -9.47 -21.39
C ASN A 509 32.59 -8.81 -20.79
N LYS A 510 32.61 -7.48 -20.62
CA LYS A 510 33.72 -6.73 -20.06
C LYS A 510 33.40 -6.28 -18.65
N THR A 511 34.40 -6.33 -17.78
CA THR A 511 34.30 -5.83 -16.40
C THR A 511 34.93 -4.45 -16.31
N TYR A 512 34.20 -3.53 -15.70
CA TYR A 512 34.61 -2.17 -15.37
C TYR A 512 34.74 -2.04 -13.85
N ILE A 513 35.75 -1.34 -13.41
CA ILE A 513 35.93 -0.98 -12.01
C ILE A 513 36.25 0.52 -11.97
N GLU A 514 35.30 1.29 -11.42
CA GLU A 514 35.36 2.73 -11.41
C GLU A 514 35.45 3.24 -9.95
N ASP A 515 36.41 4.11 -9.68
CA ASP A 515 36.51 4.80 -8.41
C ASP A 515 35.46 5.93 -8.37
N VAL A 516 34.64 5.95 -7.32
CA VAL A 516 33.62 6.99 -7.11
C VAL A 516 33.98 7.77 -5.86
N SER A 517 34.22 9.06 -6.05
CA SER A 517 34.48 10.02 -4.99
C SER A 517 33.53 11.19 -5.11
N LEU A 518 32.65 11.32 -4.12
CA LEU A 518 31.59 12.32 -4.09
C LEU A 518 31.76 13.21 -2.86
N PRO A 519 31.35 14.48 -2.93
CA PRO A 519 31.23 15.34 -1.75
C PRO A 519 30.32 14.75 -0.69
N ASN A 520 30.32 15.30 0.53
CA ASN A 520 29.33 14.96 1.53
C ASN A 520 27.92 15.27 1.00
N GLY A 521 26.98 14.37 1.21
CA GLY A 521 25.59 14.57 0.75
C GLY A 521 24.79 13.28 0.65
N CYS A 522 23.56 13.43 0.19
CA CYS A 522 22.65 12.35 -0.14
C CYS A 522 22.68 12.10 -1.65
N TYR A 523 22.70 10.85 -2.04
CA TYR A 523 22.80 10.42 -3.42
C TYR A 523 21.85 9.27 -3.71
N GLU A 524 21.38 9.20 -4.94
CA GLU A 524 20.69 8.03 -5.49
C GLU A 524 21.58 7.37 -6.54
N LEU A 525 21.80 6.07 -6.41
CA LEU A 525 22.37 5.21 -7.44
C LEU A 525 21.24 4.50 -8.17
N LEU A 526 21.20 4.63 -9.47
CA LEU A 526 20.26 3.97 -10.37
C LEU A 526 21.02 3.17 -11.42
N LEU A 527 20.74 1.89 -11.50
CA LEU A 527 21.13 0.99 -12.59
C LEU A 527 19.85 0.60 -13.33
N THR A 528 19.78 0.89 -14.62
CA THR A 528 18.64 0.53 -15.46
C THR A 528 18.99 -0.58 -16.44
N ASP A 529 17.96 -1.33 -16.83
CA ASP A 529 17.99 -2.33 -17.89
C ASP A 529 16.79 -2.12 -18.81
N ALA A 530 17.05 -1.80 -20.10
CA ALA A 530 15.99 -1.44 -21.04
C ALA A 530 15.15 -2.65 -21.51
N ASN A 531 15.68 -3.87 -21.36
CA ASN A 531 14.95 -5.10 -21.67
C ASN A 531 14.28 -5.72 -20.41
N GLU A 532 14.45 -5.07 -19.25
CA GLU A 532 13.83 -5.41 -17.96
C GLU A 532 14.25 -6.80 -17.40
N ASP A 533 15.36 -7.37 -17.86
CA ASP A 533 15.78 -8.72 -17.47
C ASP A 533 17.04 -8.77 -16.58
N GLY A 534 17.64 -7.62 -16.26
CA GLY A 534 18.81 -7.53 -15.40
C GLY A 534 20.07 -8.09 -16.01
N LEU A 535 21.09 -8.41 -15.15
CA LEU A 535 22.39 -8.86 -15.63
C LEU A 535 22.59 -10.38 -15.60
N ASP A 536 21.80 -11.12 -14.85
CA ASP A 536 22.05 -12.55 -14.55
C ASP A 536 20.75 -13.36 -14.55
N TRP A 537 20.05 -13.29 -15.64
CA TRP A 537 18.81 -14.03 -15.82
C TRP A 537 19.06 -15.49 -16.20
N TRP A 538 18.82 -16.41 -15.32
CA TRP A 538 19.14 -17.83 -15.45
C TRP A 538 18.35 -18.58 -16.51
N VAL A 539 17.12 -18.17 -16.80
CA VAL A 539 16.24 -18.88 -17.75
C VAL A 539 16.81 -18.87 -19.17
N TYR A 540 17.52 -17.81 -19.57
CA TYR A 540 18.13 -17.72 -20.87
C TYR A 540 19.26 -18.77 -21.06
N ARG A 541 19.98 -19.09 -19.99
CA ARG A 541 21.00 -20.15 -20.01
C ARG A 541 20.37 -21.53 -20.16
N GLN A 542 19.22 -21.78 -19.50
CA GLN A 542 18.51 -23.04 -19.61
C GLN A 542 17.88 -23.23 -21.00
N THR A 543 17.46 -22.16 -21.66
CA THR A 543 16.87 -22.21 -23.01
C THR A 543 17.91 -22.23 -24.12
N GLY A 544 19.21 -22.29 -23.79
CA GLY A 544 20.29 -22.40 -24.76
C GLY A 544 20.60 -21.11 -25.53
N GLN A 545 20.19 -19.95 -25.02
CA GLN A 545 20.52 -18.65 -25.61
C GLN A 545 21.99 -18.30 -25.28
N THR A 546 22.89 -18.58 -26.18
CA THR A 546 24.34 -18.43 -25.96
C THR A 546 24.84 -16.98 -25.97
N ASN A 547 24.04 -16.04 -26.48
CA ASN A 547 24.32 -14.61 -26.42
C ASN A 547 23.99 -13.99 -25.06
N ARG A 548 23.30 -14.70 -24.17
CA ARG A 548 22.98 -14.28 -22.82
C ARG A 548 24.01 -14.82 -21.84
N THR A 549 25.03 -14.03 -21.58
CA THR A 549 26.08 -14.33 -20.57
C THR A 549 25.76 -13.58 -19.28
N ASN A 550 26.30 -14.08 -18.17
CA ASN A 550 26.12 -13.44 -16.87
C ASN A 550 26.90 -12.15 -16.75
N GLY A 551 26.24 -11.11 -16.30
CA GLY A 551 26.86 -9.92 -15.76
C GLY A 551 26.96 -9.96 -14.24
N ALA A 552 27.47 -8.89 -13.66
CA ALA A 552 27.50 -8.68 -12.22
C ALA A 552 27.60 -7.20 -11.88
N PHE A 553 26.92 -6.83 -10.80
CA PHE A 553 26.98 -5.48 -10.25
C PHE A 553 27.34 -5.53 -8.76
N ARG A 554 28.31 -4.72 -8.33
CA ARG A 554 28.74 -4.67 -6.93
C ARG A 554 29.23 -3.27 -6.56
N ILE A 555 28.94 -2.87 -5.34
CA ILE A 555 29.52 -1.68 -4.72
C ILE A 555 30.59 -2.12 -3.75
N LEU A 556 31.86 -1.83 -4.08
CA LEU A 556 33.01 -2.30 -3.32
C LEU A 556 33.47 -1.22 -2.36
N LYS A 557 33.68 -1.59 -1.08
CA LYS A 557 34.28 -0.73 -0.06
C LYS A 557 35.75 -0.48 -0.37
N GLN A 558 36.26 0.66 0.01
CA GLN A 558 37.70 0.90 0.07
C GLN A 558 38.33 -0.08 1.07
N GLY A 559 39.38 -0.81 0.67
CA GLY A 559 40.02 -1.83 1.51
C GLY A 559 39.37 -3.21 1.48
N GLY A 560 38.31 -3.44 0.67
CA GLY A 560 37.61 -4.70 0.51
C GLY A 560 36.23 -4.75 1.16
N GLY A 561 35.48 -5.77 0.85
CA GLY A 561 34.07 -5.90 1.26
C GLY A 561 33.12 -5.28 0.29
N VAL A 562 31.82 -5.42 0.55
CA VAL A 562 30.74 -5.04 -0.39
C VAL A 562 29.62 -4.33 0.37
N TYR A 563 29.15 -3.19 -0.14
CA TYR A 563 27.95 -2.50 0.37
C TYR A 563 26.68 -3.15 -0.15
N ALA A 564 26.65 -3.45 -1.45
CA ALA A 564 25.51 -4.09 -2.09
C ALA A 564 25.99 -5.03 -3.20
N ILE A 565 25.26 -6.11 -3.40
CA ILE A 565 25.42 -7.04 -4.52
C ILE A 565 24.04 -7.25 -5.13
N THR A 566 23.95 -7.02 -6.44
CA THR A 566 22.77 -7.37 -7.21
C THR A 566 23.15 -7.66 -8.64
N SER A 567 22.46 -8.58 -9.30
CA SER A 567 22.74 -8.95 -10.69
C SER A 567 21.46 -9.22 -11.45
N ASP A 568 20.47 -9.77 -10.79
CA ASP A 568 19.15 -10.03 -11.32
C ASP A 568 18.19 -9.04 -10.66
N PHE A 569 18.06 -7.86 -11.27
CA PHE A 569 17.30 -6.74 -10.71
C PHE A 569 16.08 -6.35 -11.57
N GLY A 570 15.80 -7.11 -12.64
CA GLY A 570 14.73 -6.77 -13.57
C GLY A 570 15.00 -5.44 -14.28
N ARG A 571 14.02 -4.54 -14.31
CA ARG A 571 14.11 -3.26 -15.01
C ARG A 571 15.11 -2.28 -14.38
N GLU A 572 15.19 -2.26 -13.05
CA GLU A 572 16.06 -1.30 -12.35
C GLU A 572 16.49 -1.78 -10.97
N PHE A 573 17.69 -1.35 -10.58
CA PHE A 573 18.14 -1.34 -9.20
C PHE A 573 18.33 0.11 -8.76
N ARG A 574 17.66 0.51 -7.70
CA ARG A 574 17.70 1.87 -7.14
C ARG A 574 18.06 1.79 -5.66
N THR A 575 18.93 2.66 -5.20
CA THR A 575 19.24 2.78 -3.78
C THR A 575 19.75 4.17 -3.44
N ASN A 576 19.27 4.74 -2.34
CA ASN A 576 19.85 5.95 -1.79
C ASN A 576 20.98 5.62 -0.82
N PHE A 577 21.96 6.51 -0.74
CA PHE A 577 23.08 6.41 0.18
C PHE A 577 23.61 7.79 0.57
N VAL A 578 24.29 7.85 1.72
CA VAL A 578 24.89 9.07 2.25
C VAL A 578 26.40 8.96 2.17
N VAL A 579 27.08 10.01 1.71
CA VAL A 579 28.53 10.16 1.77
C VAL A 579 28.90 11.18 2.84
N GLY A 580 29.81 10.82 3.75
CA GLY A 580 30.26 11.69 4.82
C GLY A 580 29.17 12.07 5.82
N GLN A 581 29.21 13.27 6.35
CA GLN A 581 28.10 13.90 7.07
C GLN A 581 27.20 14.57 6.05
N MET A 582 25.89 14.44 6.22
CA MET A 582 24.97 15.26 5.46
C MET A 582 25.15 16.70 5.93
N ASP A 583 25.80 17.51 5.11
CA ASP A 583 25.68 18.96 5.23
C ASP A 583 24.28 19.27 4.70
N VAL A 584 23.34 19.43 5.62
CA VAL A 584 22.01 19.92 5.25
C VAL A 584 22.24 21.31 4.64
N PRO A 585 21.93 21.53 3.36
CA PRO A 585 22.00 22.88 2.85
C PRO A 585 21.13 23.75 3.78
N GLU A 586 21.69 24.80 4.34
CA GLU A 586 20.86 25.87 4.85
C GLU A 586 20.01 26.35 3.66
N ALA A 587 18.79 25.80 3.55
CA ALA A 587 17.83 26.42 2.68
C ALA A 587 17.77 27.89 3.09
N PRO A 588 17.78 28.86 2.16
CA PRO A 588 17.43 30.20 2.52
C PRO A 588 16.13 30.09 3.29
N LEU A 589 16.13 30.50 4.52
CA LEU A 589 14.94 30.62 5.34
C LEU A 589 13.99 31.61 4.65
N GLU A 590 13.26 31.16 3.64
CA GLU A 590 11.96 31.74 3.39
C GLU A 590 11.10 31.22 4.55
N ALA A 591 11.31 31.84 5.71
CA ALA A 591 10.47 31.64 6.86
C ALA A 591 9.04 31.84 6.39
N SER A 592 8.18 30.82 6.53
CA SER A 592 6.74 31.05 6.47
C SER A 592 6.49 32.29 7.33
N SER A 593 6.00 33.36 6.71
CA SER A 593 5.84 34.65 7.40
C SER A 593 4.70 34.58 8.42
N ASP A 594 3.93 33.50 8.44
CA ASP A 594 2.65 33.44 9.12
C ASP A 594 2.62 32.33 10.17
N PHE A 595 2.23 32.73 11.37
CA PHE A 595 1.84 31.78 12.44
C PHE A 595 0.48 31.17 12.10
N GLU A 596 0.30 29.89 12.31
CA GLU A 596 -0.98 29.22 12.11
C GLU A 596 -1.42 28.50 13.37
N ILE A 597 -2.72 28.56 13.68
CA ILE A 597 -3.33 27.91 14.86
C ILE A 597 -4.51 27.09 14.39
N TYR A 598 -4.46 25.78 14.61
CA TYR A 598 -5.51 24.83 14.18
C TYR A 598 -5.61 23.63 15.16
N PRO A 599 -6.73 22.89 15.16
CA PRO A 599 -7.98 23.16 14.48
C PRO A 599 -8.77 24.29 15.15
N ASN A 600 -9.60 24.98 14.38
CA ASN A 600 -10.54 25.98 14.92
C ASN A 600 -11.90 25.87 14.22
N PRO A 601 -12.95 25.31 14.87
CA PRO A 601 -13.04 24.99 16.32
C PRO A 601 -12.13 23.86 16.79
N SER A 602 -11.73 23.92 18.05
CA SER A 602 -10.94 22.89 18.73
C SER A 602 -11.77 22.09 19.72
N PHE A 603 -11.58 20.78 19.76
CA PHE A 603 -12.22 19.89 20.72
C PHE A 603 -11.37 19.61 21.97
N GLY A 604 -10.21 20.23 22.10
CA GLY A 604 -9.36 20.08 23.27
C GLY A 604 -7.87 20.17 23.02
N LYS A 605 -7.43 20.09 21.75
CA LYS A 605 -6.02 20.28 21.37
C LYS A 605 -5.91 21.35 20.29
N LEU A 606 -4.91 22.19 20.39
CA LEU A 606 -4.52 23.18 19.39
C LEU A 606 -3.10 22.87 18.94
N ASN A 607 -2.87 22.92 17.65
CA ASN A 607 -1.54 22.95 17.07
C ASN A 607 -1.24 24.39 16.67
N ILE A 608 -0.03 24.84 16.95
CA ILE A 608 0.44 26.17 16.60
C ILE A 608 1.71 26.00 15.78
N LEU A 609 1.63 26.35 14.51
CA LEU A 609 2.80 26.44 13.64
C LEU A 609 3.54 27.72 13.99
N ILE A 610 4.77 27.58 14.43
CA ILE A 610 5.67 28.70 14.77
C ILE A 610 6.72 28.76 13.68
N PRO A 611 6.77 29.85 12.88
CA PRO A 611 7.83 30.04 11.89
C PRO A 611 9.21 30.04 12.54
N GLY A 612 10.23 29.59 11.81
CA GLY A 612 11.62 29.64 12.27
C GLY A 612 12.12 31.09 12.37
N PHE A 613 12.89 31.37 13.41
CA PHE A 613 13.60 32.64 13.62
C PHE A 613 15.04 32.35 13.99
N ASP A 614 15.96 33.23 13.61
CA ASP A 614 17.41 33.01 13.73
C ASP A 614 17.88 32.78 15.19
N GLU A 615 17.18 33.26 16.20
CA GLU A 615 17.36 32.91 17.63
C GLU A 615 16.17 33.40 18.42
N GLY A 616 15.74 32.65 19.46
CA GLY A 616 14.75 33.12 20.40
C GLY A 616 13.86 32.04 20.99
N PHE A 617 12.87 32.52 21.72
CA PHE A 617 11.82 31.70 22.32
C PHE A 617 10.46 32.32 22.04
N ALA A 618 9.52 31.49 21.66
CA ALA A 618 8.13 31.89 21.56
C ALA A 618 7.44 31.83 22.93
N SER A 619 6.44 32.68 23.10
CA SER A 619 5.44 32.57 24.17
C SER A 619 4.04 32.54 23.58
N ILE A 620 3.19 31.71 24.16
CA ILE A 620 1.79 31.57 23.78
C ILE A 620 0.91 31.95 24.96
N GLU A 621 0.02 32.92 24.76
CA GLU A 621 -0.96 33.38 25.74
C GLU A 621 -2.37 33.05 25.26
N ILE A 622 -3.16 32.41 26.09
CA ILE A 622 -4.57 32.15 25.85
C ILE A 622 -5.38 33.04 26.76
N ASN A 623 -6.18 33.91 26.19
CA ASN A 623 -7.00 34.89 26.91
C ASN A 623 -8.49 34.67 26.62
N ASP A 624 -9.37 35.04 27.55
CA ASP A 624 -10.79 35.15 27.26
C ASP A 624 -11.09 36.38 26.38
N LEU A 625 -12.32 36.53 25.94
CA LEU A 625 -12.73 37.68 25.11
C LEU A 625 -12.64 39.03 25.81
N LEU A 626 -12.51 39.05 27.15
CA LEU A 626 -12.34 40.25 27.96
C LEU A 626 -10.86 40.58 28.18
N GLY A 627 -9.95 39.76 27.61
CA GLY A 627 -8.49 39.95 27.74
C GLY A 627 -7.88 39.36 29.01
N LYS A 628 -8.67 38.64 29.83
CA LYS A 628 -8.11 37.97 31.00
C LYS A 628 -7.30 36.76 30.57
N GLN A 629 -6.04 36.71 30.98
CA GLN A 629 -5.13 35.60 30.71
C GLN A 629 -5.60 34.34 31.44
N ILE A 630 -5.78 33.26 30.67
CA ILE A 630 -6.24 31.95 31.14
C ILE A 630 -5.08 30.96 31.23
N LYS A 631 -4.21 30.94 30.22
CA LYS A 631 -3.07 30.02 30.14
C LYS A 631 -1.89 30.70 29.46
N THR A 632 -0.68 30.37 29.86
CA THR A 632 0.55 30.86 29.23
C THR A 632 1.54 29.72 29.14
N ILE A 633 2.20 29.63 27.98
CA ILE A 633 3.32 28.71 27.72
C ILE A 633 4.49 29.59 27.24
N THR A 634 5.63 29.44 27.89
CA THR A 634 6.84 30.23 27.59
C THR A 634 8.00 29.32 27.24
N SER A 635 9.04 29.89 26.65
CA SER A 635 10.31 29.21 26.36
C SER A 635 10.19 28.10 25.31
N ILE A 636 9.35 28.30 24.28
CA ILE A 636 9.30 27.44 23.11
C ILE A 636 10.46 27.86 22.18
N PRO A 637 11.44 26.99 21.91
CA PRO A 637 12.54 27.33 21.00
C PRO A 637 12.01 27.70 19.61
N THR A 638 12.63 28.68 18.95
CA THR A 638 12.20 29.18 17.63
C THR A 638 13.32 29.20 16.61
N ASP A 639 14.44 28.58 16.91
CA ASP A 639 15.54 28.36 15.97
C ASP A 639 15.12 27.52 14.73
N LEU A 640 13.97 26.89 14.82
CA LEU A 640 13.39 26.06 13.76
C LEU A 640 11.89 26.35 13.63
N GLU A 641 11.35 26.29 12.41
CA GLU A 641 9.91 26.17 12.19
C GLU A 641 9.41 24.86 12.82
N HIS A 642 8.45 24.93 13.74
CA HIS A 642 7.90 23.74 14.36
C HIS A 642 6.44 23.92 14.76
N ILE A 643 5.77 22.79 14.98
CA ILE A 643 4.40 22.74 15.45
C ILE A 643 4.39 22.40 16.94
N THR A 644 3.87 23.32 17.74
CA THR A 644 3.66 23.10 19.16
C THR A 644 2.22 22.70 19.42
N ALA A 645 1.99 21.54 20.03
CA ALA A 645 0.66 21.10 20.44
C ALA A 645 0.33 21.62 21.85
N ILE A 646 -0.84 22.22 22.02
CA ILE A 646 -1.33 22.73 23.29
C ILE A 646 -2.61 22.00 23.67
N ASP A 647 -2.66 21.50 24.88
CA ASP A 647 -3.88 20.94 25.44
C ASP A 647 -4.73 22.07 26.08
N ILE A 648 -5.95 22.22 25.56
CA ILE A 648 -6.99 23.15 26.08
C ILE A 648 -8.25 22.39 26.47
N SER A 649 -8.17 21.08 26.68
CA SER A 649 -9.32 20.25 27.10
C SER A 649 -9.92 20.67 28.42
N ASP A 650 -9.11 21.28 29.32
CA ASP A 650 -9.47 21.84 30.61
C ASP A 650 -10.27 23.16 30.52
N LEU A 651 -10.31 23.79 29.35
CA LEU A 651 -11.04 25.03 29.14
C LEU A 651 -12.53 24.75 28.83
N SER A 652 -13.39 25.66 29.31
CA SER A 652 -14.83 25.59 28.99
C SER A 652 -15.09 25.87 27.49
N ASN A 653 -16.22 25.37 26.99
CA ASN A 653 -16.65 25.66 25.63
C ASN A 653 -16.92 27.15 25.47
N ASN A 654 -16.03 27.85 24.79
CA ASN A 654 -16.09 29.30 24.61
C ASN A 654 -15.11 29.71 23.49
N MET A 655 -15.19 30.98 23.12
CA MET A 655 -14.21 31.60 22.23
C MET A 655 -13.06 32.18 23.06
N TYR A 656 -11.83 31.92 22.65
CA TYR A 656 -10.60 32.39 23.25
C TYR A 656 -9.78 33.18 22.24
N ILE A 657 -8.91 34.04 22.75
CA ILE A 657 -7.90 34.75 21.97
C ILE A 657 -6.55 34.09 22.26
N VAL A 658 -5.96 33.46 21.25
CA VAL A 658 -4.61 32.90 21.34
C VAL A 658 -3.65 33.88 20.70
N LYS A 659 -2.64 34.29 21.48
CA LYS A 659 -1.58 35.19 21.05
C LYS A 659 -0.25 34.45 21.09
N VAL A 660 0.46 34.41 19.97
CA VAL A 660 1.82 33.88 19.85
C VAL A 660 2.77 35.06 19.69
N SER A 661 3.84 35.09 20.46
CA SER A 661 4.82 36.18 20.42
C SER A 661 6.24 35.64 20.35
N VAL A 662 7.06 36.18 19.43
CA VAL A 662 8.48 35.85 19.22
C VAL A 662 9.23 37.17 19.05
N GLY A 663 10.07 37.54 19.99
CA GLY A 663 10.76 38.81 19.97
C GLY A 663 9.78 39.99 19.90
N SER A 664 9.90 40.83 18.89
CA SER A 664 9.00 41.97 18.62
C SER A 664 7.77 41.63 17.79
N ARG A 665 7.68 40.41 17.25
CA ARG A 665 6.55 39.96 16.43
C ARG A 665 5.51 39.27 17.27
N SER A 666 4.24 39.50 16.96
CA SER A 666 3.13 38.76 17.58
C SER A 666 2.02 38.49 16.56
N PHE A 667 1.40 37.36 16.72
CA PHE A 667 0.22 36.91 15.95
C PHE A 667 -0.92 36.66 16.96
N THR A 668 -2.13 36.98 16.57
CA THR A 668 -3.30 36.80 17.42
C THR A 668 -4.46 36.23 16.62
N GLN A 669 -5.03 35.12 17.11
CA GLN A 669 -6.16 34.49 16.46
C GLN A 669 -7.26 34.13 17.47
N LYS A 670 -8.53 34.25 17.04
CA LYS A 670 -9.67 33.78 17.82
C LYS A 670 -9.86 32.28 17.57
N VAL A 671 -9.96 31.55 18.66
CA VAL A 671 -10.14 30.09 18.66
C VAL A 671 -11.43 29.74 19.38
N LEU A 672 -12.29 28.98 18.74
CA LEU A 672 -13.50 28.42 19.34
C LEU A 672 -13.16 27.06 19.97
N LYS A 673 -13.27 26.96 21.32
CA LYS A 673 -13.30 25.67 22.00
C LYS A 673 -14.73 25.17 22.03
N SER A 674 -14.99 24.02 21.40
CA SER A 674 -16.29 23.37 21.47
C SER A 674 -16.15 21.98 22.11
N GLY A 675 -17.19 21.54 22.83
CA GLY A 675 -17.26 20.16 23.33
C GLY A 675 -17.90 19.23 22.32
N ILE A 676 -17.55 17.97 22.40
CA ILE A 676 -18.34 16.93 21.76
C ILE A 676 -19.63 16.82 22.59
N ASN A 677 -20.78 17.13 22.00
CA ASN A 677 -22.07 16.81 22.59
C ASN A 677 -22.42 15.35 22.38
#